data_e5ab02a12b95b82b16873f4c9d90a676
#
_entry.id   e5ab02a12b95b82b16873f4c9d90a676
#
_cell.length_a   1.000
_cell.length_b   1.000
_cell.length_c   1.000
_cell.angle_alpha   90.00
_cell.angle_beta   90.00
_cell.angle_gamma   90.00
#
_symmetry.space_group_name_H-M   'P 1'
#
loop_
_entity.id
_entity.type
_entity.pdbx_description
1 polymer ?
#
loop_
_entity_poly.entity_id
_entity_poly.type
_entity_poly.pdbx_seq_one_letter_code
_entity_poly.pdbx_strand_id
1 'polypeptide(L)'
;MGDGDFGKLKTLNKLEQLRTLLPINIQLRWCHLSKRVLHDILPRLTSLRALSLSHYKNEELPNDLFIKLKHLRFLDFSWTNIKKLPDSICVLYNLETLLLSYCSYLKELPLHMEKLINLRHLDISEAYLTTPLHLSKLKSLHVLVGAKFLLSGRSGSRMEDLGELHNLYGSLSILGLQHVVDRRESLKANMREKKHVERLSLEWSGSDADNSRTERDILDELQPNTNIKELRITGYRGTKFPNWLGDPSFHKLIDLSLSNGKDCYSLPALGQLPCLKFLTIRGMHQITEVTEEFYGSSSSTKPFNSLEQLEFAEMLEWKQWGVLGKGEFPVLEELSIDGCPKLIGKLPENLSSLRRLRISKCPELSLETPIQLSNLKEFEVANSPKVGVVFDDAQLFTSQLEGMKQIVKLDITDCKSLASLPISILPSTLKRIRISGCRELKLEAPINAICLKELSLVGCDSPEFLPRARSLSVRSCNNLTRFLIPTATETVSIRDCDNLEILSVACGTQMTSLHIYNCEKLNSLPEHMQQLLPSLKELKLVNCSQIESFPVGGLPFNLQQLWISCCKKLVNGRKEWHLQRLPCLRDLTIHHDGSDEVVLAGEKWELPCSIRRLSIWNLKTLSSQLLKSLTSLEYLFANNLPQMQSLLEEGLPSSLSELKLFRNHDLHSLPTEGLQRLTWLRHLEIRDCHSLQSLPESGMPSSLSKLTIQHCSNLQSLPESGLPSSLSELRIWNCSNVQSLPESGMPPSISNLYISKCPLLKPLLEFNKGDYWPKIAHIPTIFIDLESQ
;
A
#
# COMPACT_ATOMS: atom_id res chain seq x y z
N MET A 1 -16.95 16.13 7.96
CA MET A 1 -17.99 15.89 6.94
C MET A 1 -17.60 14.61 6.23
N GLY A 2 -18.26 13.49 6.55
CA GLY A 2 -18.09 12.29 5.75
C GLY A 2 -18.90 12.45 4.47
N ASP A 3 -18.39 11.91 3.37
CA ASP A 3 -19.01 11.74 2.07
C ASP A 3 -19.83 12.97 1.66
N GLY A 4 -19.39 13.78 0.76
CA GLY A 4 -20.02 15.01 0.27
C GLY A 4 -21.56 14.98 0.17
N ASP A 5 -22.16 14.59 1.28
CA ASP A 5 -23.56 14.21 1.48
C ASP A 5 -24.46 15.41 1.20
N PHE A 6 -25.26 15.26 0.15
CA PHE A 6 -26.26 16.24 -0.23
C PHE A 6 -27.16 16.63 0.95
N GLY A 7 -27.55 15.69 1.82
CA GLY A 7 -28.39 15.95 2.97
C GLY A 7 -27.82 17.00 3.92
N LYS A 8 -26.51 16.97 4.17
CA LYS A 8 -25.78 17.92 5.02
C LYS A 8 -25.55 19.27 4.35
N LEU A 9 -25.36 19.26 3.03
CA LEU A 9 -25.08 20.47 2.24
C LEU A 9 -26.36 21.15 1.71
N LYS A 10 -27.52 20.47 1.76
CA LYS A 10 -28.81 21.02 1.31
C LYS A 10 -29.20 22.36 2.00
N THR A 11 -28.77 22.55 3.22
CA THR A 11 -29.02 23.81 3.96
C THR A 11 -28.29 25.01 3.33
N LEU A 12 -27.21 24.78 2.56
CA LEU A 12 -26.50 25.85 1.85
C LEU A 12 -27.35 26.51 0.77
N ASN A 13 -28.36 25.81 0.23
CA ASN A 13 -29.32 26.41 -0.73
C ASN A 13 -30.01 27.67 -0.24
N LYS A 14 -30.05 27.89 1.08
CA LYS A 14 -30.68 29.07 1.72
C LYS A 14 -29.67 30.21 1.92
N LEU A 15 -28.38 29.99 1.62
CA LEU A 15 -27.30 30.93 1.92
C LEU A 15 -26.77 31.60 0.64
N GLU A 16 -27.64 32.31 -0.09
CA GLU A 16 -27.27 32.99 -1.35
C GLU A 16 -26.14 34.04 -1.18
N GLN A 17 -25.98 34.57 0.03
CA GLN A 17 -24.94 35.56 0.35
C GLN A 17 -23.64 34.92 0.85
N LEU A 18 -23.50 33.59 0.80
CA LEU A 18 -22.27 32.90 1.20
C LEU A 18 -21.10 33.35 0.35
N ARG A 19 -20.03 33.85 0.99
CA ARG A 19 -18.83 34.34 0.29
C ARG A 19 -17.68 33.33 0.28
N THR A 20 -17.66 32.38 1.22
CA THR A 20 -16.56 31.44 1.38
C THR A 20 -17.08 30.06 1.70
N LEU A 21 -16.63 29.07 0.94
CA LEU A 21 -16.89 27.65 1.17
C LEU A 21 -15.58 26.87 1.14
N LEU A 22 -15.15 26.36 2.29
CA LEU A 22 -13.90 25.60 2.44
C LEU A 22 -14.17 24.28 3.16
N PRO A 23 -13.54 23.17 2.74
CA PRO A 23 -13.60 21.92 3.48
C PRO A 23 -12.78 22.04 4.77
N ILE A 24 -13.33 21.61 5.90
CA ILE A 24 -12.60 21.55 7.16
C ILE A 24 -12.32 20.10 7.49
N ASN A 25 -11.02 19.74 7.59
CA ASN A 25 -10.53 18.48 8.13
C ASN A 25 -11.09 17.21 7.45
N ILE A 26 -11.03 17.14 6.11
CA ILE A 26 -11.39 15.93 5.37
C ILE A 26 -10.23 14.93 5.47
N GLN A 27 -10.21 14.13 6.53
CA GLN A 27 -9.25 13.02 6.69
C GLN A 27 -9.68 11.73 5.95
N LEU A 28 -10.79 11.74 5.23
CA LEU A 28 -11.37 10.54 4.61
C LEU A 28 -10.78 10.31 3.22
N ARG A 29 -10.21 9.13 3.02
CA ARG A 29 -9.49 8.73 1.79
C ARG A 29 -10.37 8.67 0.52
N TRP A 30 -11.71 8.73 0.61
CA TRP A 30 -12.64 8.45 -0.51
C TRP A 30 -13.89 9.32 -0.48
N CYS A 31 -13.76 10.63 -0.24
CA CYS A 31 -14.90 11.54 -0.28
C CYS A 31 -15.13 12.07 -1.69
N HIS A 32 -16.36 11.96 -2.18
CA HIS A 32 -16.84 12.58 -3.42
C HIS A 32 -17.95 13.58 -3.11
N LEU A 33 -17.95 14.70 -3.81
CA LEU A 33 -19.12 15.56 -3.84
C LEU A 33 -20.19 14.94 -4.75
N SER A 34 -21.43 14.91 -4.30
CA SER A 34 -22.53 14.42 -5.13
C SER A 34 -22.78 15.32 -6.33
N LYS A 35 -23.29 14.76 -7.43
CA LYS A 35 -23.69 15.52 -8.63
C LYS A 35 -24.72 16.60 -8.26
N ARG A 36 -25.61 16.33 -7.31
CA ARG A 36 -26.56 17.33 -6.82
C ARG A 36 -25.89 18.55 -6.19
N VAL A 37 -24.81 18.34 -5.43
CA VAL A 37 -24.06 19.48 -4.87
C VAL A 37 -23.44 20.31 -5.98
N LEU A 38 -22.85 19.62 -6.97
CA LEU A 38 -22.16 20.28 -8.10
C LEU A 38 -23.13 20.99 -9.05
N HIS A 39 -24.34 20.42 -9.30
CA HIS A 39 -25.31 20.98 -10.25
C HIS A 39 -26.36 21.89 -9.62
N ASP A 40 -26.85 21.56 -8.41
CA ASP A 40 -28.02 22.24 -7.82
C ASP A 40 -27.63 23.24 -6.73
N ILE A 41 -26.55 22.97 -5.96
CA ILE A 41 -26.16 23.82 -4.83
C ILE A 41 -25.11 24.84 -5.24
N LEU A 42 -23.95 24.40 -5.72
CA LEU A 42 -22.82 25.30 -6.01
C LEU A 42 -23.17 26.41 -7.01
N PRO A 43 -23.86 26.15 -8.13
CA PRO A 43 -24.20 27.21 -9.09
C PRO A 43 -25.16 28.30 -8.56
N ARG A 44 -25.86 28.02 -7.44
CA ARG A 44 -26.75 29.00 -6.79
C ARG A 44 -26.03 29.94 -5.84
N LEU A 45 -24.82 29.57 -5.40
CA LEU A 45 -24.02 30.37 -4.47
C LEU A 45 -23.28 31.49 -5.21
N THR A 46 -24.00 32.35 -5.93
CA THR A 46 -23.46 33.37 -6.85
C THR A 46 -22.56 34.40 -6.16
N SER A 47 -22.69 34.60 -4.84
CA SER A 47 -21.90 35.53 -4.04
C SER A 47 -20.54 34.98 -3.62
N LEU A 48 -20.20 33.72 -3.97
CA LEU A 48 -18.93 33.09 -3.57
C LEU A 48 -17.73 33.86 -4.11
N ARG A 49 -16.78 34.14 -3.22
CA ARG A 49 -15.46 34.69 -3.51
C ARG A 49 -14.34 33.68 -3.33
N ALA A 50 -14.51 32.72 -2.41
CA ALA A 50 -13.57 31.64 -2.17
C ALA A 50 -14.31 30.30 -2.15
N LEU A 51 -13.84 29.38 -2.99
CA LEU A 51 -14.32 28.00 -3.07
C LEU A 51 -13.12 27.05 -3.03
N SER A 52 -13.13 26.12 -2.07
CA SER A 52 -12.21 24.98 -2.09
C SER A 52 -13.01 23.70 -2.19
N LEU A 53 -12.61 22.88 -3.13
CA LEU A 53 -13.06 21.50 -3.33
C LEU A 53 -11.90 20.52 -3.10
N SER A 54 -10.88 20.95 -2.36
CA SER A 54 -9.69 20.14 -2.08
C SER A 54 -10.05 18.84 -1.34
N HIS A 55 -9.27 17.79 -1.62
CA HIS A 55 -9.43 16.42 -1.09
C HIS A 55 -10.68 15.66 -1.53
N TYR A 56 -11.62 16.26 -2.27
CA TYR A 56 -12.70 15.53 -2.89
C TYR A 56 -12.19 14.75 -4.11
N LYS A 57 -12.64 13.49 -4.27
CA LYS A 57 -12.12 12.58 -5.29
C LYS A 57 -12.95 12.55 -6.57
N ASN A 58 -13.71 13.62 -6.85
CA ASN A 58 -14.42 13.76 -8.10
C ASN A 58 -13.43 13.79 -9.29
N GLU A 59 -13.73 13.04 -10.34
CA GLU A 59 -12.92 12.95 -11.55
C GLU A 59 -13.34 13.98 -12.61
N GLU A 60 -14.62 14.35 -12.60
CA GLU A 60 -15.24 15.28 -13.54
C GLU A 60 -16.06 16.36 -12.83
N LEU A 61 -16.09 17.52 -13.41
CA LEU A 61 -16.88 18.68 -12.98
C LEU A 61 -17.86 19.08 -14.08
N PRO A 62 -19.08 19.57 -13.74
CA PRO A 62 -20.01 20.07 -14.75
C PRO A 62 -19.41 21.20 -15.58
N ASN A 63 -19.62 21.17 -16.88
CA ASN A 63 -19.06 22.18 -17.78
C ASN A 63 -19.61 23.59 -17.55
N ASP A 64 -20.78 23.72 -16.95
CA ASP A 64 -21.45 24.98 -16.66
C ASP A 64 -21.28 25.47 -15.22
N LEU A 65 -20.55 24.71 -14.37
CA LEU A 65 -20.38 24.95 -12.94
C LEU A 65 -20.01 26.41 -12.60
N PHE A 66 -19.10 27.00 -13.39
CA PHE A 66 -18.54 28.32 -13.08
C PHE A 66 -19.26 29.49 -13.78
N ILE A 67 -20.24 29.25 -14.65
CA ILE A 67 -20.89 30.32 -15.45
C ILE A 67 -21.52 31.39 -14.56
N LYS A 68 -22.09 30.99 -13.43
CA LYS A 68 -22.76 31.89 -12.47
C LYS A 68 -21.86 32.40 -11.34
N LEU A 69 -20.68 31.80 -11.14
CA LEU A 69 -19.79 32.08 -10.00
C LEU A 69 -18.77 33.21 -10.30
N LYS A 70 -19.18 34.27 -11.01
CA LYS A 70 -18.33 35.33 -11.54
C LYS A 70 -17.55 36.14 -10.47
N HIS A 71 -17.93 36.04 -9.20
CA HIS A 71 -17.28 36.73 -8.09
C HIS A 71 -16.13 35.95 -7.45
N LEU A 72 -15.87 34.73 -7.92
CA LEU A 72 -14.77 33.92 -7.39
C LEU A 72 -13.42 34.60 -7.63
N ARG A 73 -12.64 34.67 -6.54
CA ARG A 73 -11.24 35.14 -6.50
C ARG A 73 -10.28 34.06 -6.11
N PHE A 74 -10.73 33.06 -5.35
CA PHE A 74 -9.94 31.94 -4.86
C PHE A 74 -10.65 30.65 -5.21
N LEU A 75 -9.93 29.72 -5.88
CA LEU A 75 -10.42 28.40 -6.25
C LEU A 75 -9.35 27.36 -5.99
N ASP A 76 -9.70 26.33 -5.22
CA ASP A 76 -8.79 25.28 -4.80
C ASP A 76 -9.34 23.89 -5.11
N PHE A 77 -8.59 23.13 -5.91
CA PHE A 77 -8.83 21.74 -6.26
C PHE A 77 -7.70 20.82 -5.80
N SER A 78 -6.83 21.28 -4.93
CA SER A 78 -5.69 20.49 -4.47
C SER A 78 -6.09 19.12 -3.95
N TRP A 79 -5.30 18.09 -4.27
CA TRP A 79 -5.55 16.71 -3.85
C TRP A 79 -6.83 16.08 -4.41
N THR A 80 -7.30 16.53 -5.56
CA THR A 80 -8.47 15.96 -6.23
C THR A 80 -8.06 14.99 -7.35
N ASN A 81 -9.02 14.18 -7.80
CA ASN A 81 -8.81 13.25 -8.92
C ASN A 81 -9.28 13.82 -10.27
N ILE A 82 -9.49 15.13 -10.38
CA ILE A 82 -9.99 15.73 -11.62
C ILE A 82 -9.06 15.43 -12.79
N LYS A 83 -9.67 15.01 -13.92
CA LYS A 83 -8.97 14.70 -15.17
C LYS A 83 -8.85 15.90 -16.09
N LYS A 84 -9.85 16.79 -16.03
CA LYS A 84 -9.95 18.01 -16.85
C LYS A 84 -10.67 19.09 -16.08
N LEU A 85 -10.20 20.34 -16.22
CA LEU A 85 -10.96 21.52 -15.77
C LEU A 85 -12.01 21.88 -16.81
N PRO A 86 -13.25 22.22 -16.42
CA PRO A 86 -14.26 22.68 -17.37
C PRO A 86 -13.88 24.02 -17.99
N ASP A 87 -14.17 24.20 -19.27
CA ASP A 87 -13.82 25.43 -20.00
C ASP A 87 -14.53 26.67 -19.42
N SER A 88 -15.64 26.49 -18.70
CA SER A 88 -16.31 27.56 -17.97
C SER A 88 -15.46 28.24 -16.89
N ILE A 89 -14.35 27.62 -16.44
CA ILE A 89 -13.43 28.31 -15.52
C ILE A 89 -12.86 29.59 -16.13
N CYS A 90 -12.72 29.63 -17.46
CA CYS A 90 -12.17 30.77 -18.17
C CYS A 90 -13.08 32.03 -18.15
N VAL A 91 -14.34 31.92 -17.66
CA VAL A 91 -15.21 33.11 -17.47
C VAL A 91 -15.00 33.79 -16.13
N LEU A 92 -14.16 33.20 -15.23
CA LEU A 92 -13.86 33.72 -13.91
C LEU A 92 -12.78 34.82 -13.98
N TYR A 93 -13.07 35.91 -14.68
CA TYR A 93 -12.11 37.02 -14.88
C TYR A 93 -11.64 37.69 -13.57
N ASN A 94 -12.36 37.51 -12.45
CA ASN A 94 -11.97 37.97 -11.12
C ASN A 94 -11.09 37.01 -10.34
N LEU A 95 -10.78 35.81 -10.89
CA LEU A 95 -10.00 34.80 -10.20
C LEU A 95 -8.56 35.29 -10.01
N GLU A 96 -8.12 35.33 -8.76
CA GLU A 96 -6.78 35.78 -8.35
C GLU A 96 -5.88 34.59 -8.00
N THR A 97 -6.46 33.51 -7.45
CA THR A 97 -5.72 32.33 -7.01
C THR A 97 -6.38 31.05 -7.51
N LEU A 98 -5.61 30.19 -8.13
CA LEU A 98 -6.00 28.83 -8.56
C LEU A 98 -5.00 27.81 -8.03
N LEU A 99 -5.47 26.89 -7.17
CA LEU A 99 -4.65 25.83 -6.59
C LEU A 99 -5.05 24.48 -7.19
N LEU A 100 -4.08 23.77 -7.76
CA LEU A 100 -4.20 22.48 -8.44
C LEU A 100 -3.13 21.49 -7.95
N SER A 101 -2.54 21.75 -6.78
CA SER A 101 -1.47 20.91 -6.26
C SER A 101 -1.95 19.48 -6.01
N TYR A 102 -1.12 18.49 -6.34
CA TYR A 102 -1.42 17.06 -6.22
C TYR A 102 -2.66 16.59 -7.02
N CYS A 103 -3.04 17.29 -8.10
CA CYS A 103 -4.03 16.81 -9.06
C CYS A 103 -3.39 15.83 -10.05
N SER A 104 -3.10 14.61 -9.59
CA SER A 104 -2.28 13.64 -10.35
C SER A 104 -2.90 13.15 -11.66
N TYR A 105 -4.22 13.30 -11.85
CA TYR A 105 -4.92 12.89 -13.07
C TYR A 105 -5.16 14.04 -14.06
N LEU A 106 -4.88 15.28 -13.67
CA LEU A 106 -5.04 16.44 -14.51
C LEU A 106 -3.92 16.48 -15.56
N LYS A 107 -4.29 16.32 -16.84
CA LYS A 107 -3.32 16.23 -17.95
C LYS A 107 -3.11 17.54 -18.68
N GLU A 108 -4.10 18.43 -18.68
CA GLU A 108 -4.08 19.68 -19.44
C GLU A 108 -4.85 20.79 -18.72
N LEU A 109 -4.44 22.01 -18.96
CA LEU A 109 -5.19 23.21 -18.56
C LEU A 109 -6.09 23.68 -19.75
N PRO A 110 -7.22 24.38 -19.46
CA PRO A 110 -8.07 24.93 -20.51
C PRO A 110 -7.32 25.84 -21.47
N LEU A 111 -7.61 25.74 -22.76
CA LEU A 111 -6.92 26.50 -23.82
C LEU A 111 -7.01 28.00 -23.64
N HIS A 112 -8.08 28.50 -23.04
CA HIS A 112 -8.37 29.94 -22.94
C HIS A 112 -8.08 30.51 -21.55
N MET A 113 -7.07 29.98 -20.85
CA MET A 113 -6.65 30.50 -19.54
C MET A 113 -6.21 31.98 -19.59
N GLU A 114 -5.80 32.49 -20.75
CA GLU A 114 -5.47 33.92 -20.95
C GLU A 114 -6.62 34.89 -20.62
N LYS A 115 -7.86 34.39 -20.57
CA LYS A 115 -9.04 35.18 -20.13
C LYS A 115 -9.08 35.44 -18.62
N LEU A 116 -8.28 34.72 -17.86
CA LEU A 116 -8.14 34.92 -16.41
C LEU A 116 -7.19 36.10 -16.13
N ILE A 117 -7.59 37.28 -16.57
CA ILE A 117 -6.74 38.49 -16.57
C ILE A 117 -6.26 38.95 -15.19
N ASN A 118 -6.92 38.53 -14.12
CA ASN A 118 -6.55 38.87 -12.75
C ASN A 118 -5.85 37.71 -12.00
N LEU A 119 -5.54 36.57 -12.68
CA LEU A 119 -4.88 35.43 -12.05
C LEU A 119 -3.45 35.78 -11.68
N ARG A 120 -3.20 35.84 -10.35
CA ARG A 120 -1.90 36.22 -9.76
C ARG A 120 -1.15 35.01 -9.22
N HIS A 121 -1.85 34.01 -8.70
CA HIS A 121 -1.27 32.85 -8.04
C HIS A 121 -1.80 31.58 -8.69
N LEU A 122 -0.90 30.76 -9.22
CA LEU A 122 -1.20 29.45 -9.80
C LEU A 122 -0.28 28.41 -9.14
N ASP A 123 -0.87 27.42 -8.45
CA ASP A 123 -0.14 26.29 -7.90
C ASP A 123 -0.50 25.02 -8.68
N ILE A 124 0.48 24.45 -9.38
CA ILE A 124 0.39 23.21 -10.16
C ILE A 124 1.41 22.17 -9.66
N SER A 125 1.88 22.32 -8.43
CA SER A 125 2.86 21.41 -7.85
C SER A 125 2.32 19.99 -7.80
N GLU A 126 3.15 19.02 -8.18
CA GLU A 126 2.81 17.60 -8.24
C GLU A 126 1.58 17.25 -9.12
N ALA A 127 1.17 18.15 -10.02
CA ALA A 127 0.21 17.84 -11.08
C ALA A 127 0.92 17.24 -12.31
N TYR A 128 0.31 16.21 -12.94
CA TYR A 128 0.89 15.54 -14.13
C TYR A 128 0.45 16.19 -15.44
N LEU A 129 0.66 17.49 -15.58
CA LEU A 129 0.35 18.22 -16.81
C LEU A 129 1.31 17.81 -17.94
N THR A 130 0.77 17.27 -19.04
CA THR A 130 1.53 16.73 -20.18
C THR A 130 1.58 17.68 -21.39
N THR A 131 0.68 18.65 -21.47
CA THR A 131 0.65 19.63 -22.55
C THR A 131 1.49 20.84 -22.23
N PRO A 132 2.11 21.48 -23.28
CA PRO A 132 2.82 22.73 -23.09
C PRO A 132 1.94 23.77 -22.41
N LEU A 133 2.42 24.30 -21.31
CA LEU A 133 1.74 25.35 -20.59
C LEU A 133 2.03 26.68 -21.32
N HIS A 134 1.07 27.25 -22.07
CA HIS A 134 1.20 28.60 -22.63
C HIS A 134 1.13 29.66 -21.51
N LEU A 135 1.96 29.52 -20.49
CA LEU A 135 1.95 30.38 -19.29
C LEU A 135 2.39 31.80 -19.57
N SER A 136 3.17 32.02 -20.63
CA SER A 136 3.56 33.36 -21.12
C SER A 136 2.36 34.26 -21.49
N LYS A 137 1.19 33.66 -21.76
CA LYS A 137 -0.05 34.40 -22.00
C LYS A 137 -0.73 34.92 -20.73
N LEU A 138 -0.37 34.43 -19.56
CA LEU A 138 -0.91 34.86 -18.25
C LEU A 138 -0.15 36.08 -17.72
N LYS A 139 -0.38 37.25 -18.33
CA LYS A 139 0.38 38.49 -18.03
C LYS A 139 0.30 38.98 -16.60
N SER A 140 -0.76 38.62 -15.87
CA SER A 140 -0.95 39.04 -14.47
C SER A 140 -0.37 38.05 -13.45
N LEU A 141 0.22 36.94 -13.92
CA LEU A 141 0.74 35.92 -13.04
C LEU A 141 1.99 36.42 -12.26
N HIS A 142 1.85 36.47 -10.92
CA HIS A 142 2.90 36.91 -10.02
C HIS A 142 3.63 35.74 -9.36
N VAL A 143 2.90 34.64 -9.13
CA VAL A 143 3.42 33.47 -8.44
C VAL A 143 2.98 32.21 -9.18
N LEU A 144 3.94 31.43 -9.61
CA LEU A 144 3.73 30.09 -10.16
C LEU A 144 4.47 29.08 -9.29
N VAL A 145 3.74 28.12 -8.74
CA VAL A 145 4.31 27.07 -7.89
C VAL A 145 4.24 25.73 -8.61
N GLY A 146 5.38 25.01 -8.67
CA GLY A 146 5.42 23.63 -9.16
C GLY A 146 5.29 23.50 -10.67
N ALA A 147 6.15 24.15 -11.46
CA ALA A 147 6.12 24.06 -12.91
C ALA A 147 6.84 22.82 -13.44
N LYS A 148 6.23 22.16 -14.43
CA LYS A 148 6.87 21.13 -15.27
C LYS A 148 6.98 21.64 -16.71
N PHE A 149 8.21 21.71 -17.22
CA PHE A 149 8.50 22.07 -18.59
C PHE A 149 8.91 20.81 -19.36
N LEU A 150 8.09 20.40 -20.30
CA LEU A 150 8.42 19.35 -21.25
C LEU A 150 8.97 19.98 -22.53
N LEU A 151 10.27 19.86 -22.72
CA LEU A 151 10.93 20.29 -23.94
C LEU A 151 10.71 19.24 -25.03
N SER A 152 10.19 19.65 -26.19
CA SER A 152 10.05 18.78 -27.34
C SER A 152 10.32 19.55 -28.63
N GLY A 153 10.98 18.91 -29.57
CA GLY A 153 11.61 19.58 -30.73
C GLY A 153 10.71 20.37 -31.70
N ARG A 154 9.37 20.28 -31.66
CA ARG A 154 8.48 21.04 -32.58
C ARG A 154 7.22 21.65 -31.93
N SER A 155 6.74 21.17 -30.84
CA SER A 155 5.48 21.60 -30.19
C SER A 155 5.52 21.77 -28.68
N GLY A 156 6.69 21.58 -28.06
CA GLY A 156 6.89 21.71 -26.63
C GLY A 156 7.23 23.10 -26.15
N SER A 157 7.37 23.26 -24.86
CA SER A 157 7.89 24.48 -24.23
C SER A 157 9.35 24.70 -24.66
N ARG A 158 9.77 25.95 -24.72
CA ARG A 158 11.14 26.36 -25.03
C ARG A 158 11.82 26.94 -23.82
N MET A 159 13.15 26.95 -23.80
CA MET A 159 13.93 27.59 -22.74
C MET A 159 13.62 29.09 -22.59
N GLU A 160 13.24 29.75 -23.67
CA GLU A 160 12.80 31.15 -23.67
C GLU A 160 11.53 31.36 -22.83
N ASP A 161 10.53 30.44 -22.99
CA ASP A 161 9.28 30.50 -22.24
C ASP A 161 9.56 30.38 -20.71
N LEU A 162 10.55 29.58 -20.33
CA LEU A 162 11.02 29.48 -18.96
C LEU A 162 11.71 30.74 -18.49
N GLY A 163 12.49 31.38 -19.38
CA GLY A 163 13.20 32.61 -19.08
C GLY A 163 12.25 33.77 -18.74
N GLU A 164 11.11 33.86 -19.43
CA GLU A 164 10.10 34.91 -19.21
C GLU A 164 9.40 34.79 -17.84
N LEU A 165 9.45 33.62 -17.19
CA LEU A 165 8.80 33.37 -15.90
C LEU A 165 9.73 33.76 -14.75
N HIS A 166 9.73 35.02 -14.36
CA HIS A 166 10.61 35.56 -13.32
C HIS A 166 10.22 35.13 -11.91
N ASN A 167 8.93 34.86 -11.65
CA ASN A 167 8.38 34.57 -10.32
C ASN A 167 7.94 33.13 -10.18
N LEU A 168 8.89 32.21 -10.38
CA LEU A 168 8.71 30.77 -10.10
C LEU A 168 9.04 30.49 -8.64
N TYR A 169 8.14 29.73 -7.97
CA TYR A 169 8.27 29.35 -6.56
C TYR A 169 8.21 27.83 -6.39
N GLY A 170 8.85 27.36 -5.34
CA GLY A 170 8.77 25.95 -4.93
C GLY A 170 9.51 25.00 -5.86
N SER A 171 8.80 24.12 -6.57
CA SER A 171 9.41 23.09 -7.41
C SER A 171 9.37 23.46 -8.90
N LEU A 172 10.48 23.18 -9.59
CA LEU A 172 10.63 23.29 -11.04
C LEU A 172 11.19 21.98 -11.59
N SER A 173 10.54 21.41 -12.60
CA SER A 173 11.06 20.24 -13.32
C SER A 173 11.21 20.60 -14.80
N ILE A 174 12.38 20.34 -15.36
CA ILE A 174 12.69 20.52 -16.78
C ILE A 174 12.96 19.11 -17.36
N LEU A 175 12.07 18.67 -18.22
CA LEU A 175 12.07 17.35 -18.84
C LEU A 175 12.44 17.44 -20.31
N GLY A 176 13.16 16.47 -20.84
CA GLY A 176 13.50 16.45 -22.24
C GLY A 176 14.70 17.32 -22.61
N LEU A 177 15.64 17.50 -21.70
CA LEU A 177 16.85 18.32 -21.90
C LEU A 177 17.72 17.89 -23.08
N GLN A 178 17.59 16.65 -23.57
CA GLN A 178 18.26 16.17 -24.80
C GLN A 178 17.79 16.92 -26.05
N HIS A 179 16.71 17.70 -26.00
CA HIS A 179 16.22 18.50 -27.11
C HIS A 179 16.83 19.92 -27.15
N VAL A 180 17.58 20.30 -26.14
CA VAL A 180 18.31 21.57 -26.11
C VAL A 180 19.54 21.45 -26.99
N VAL A 181 19.68 22.36 -27.93
CA VAL A 181 20.67 22.25 -29.02
C VAL A 181 22.07 22.67 -28.55
N ASP A 182 22.12 23.77 -27.79
CA ASP A 182 23.39 24.39 -27.41
C ASP A 182 23.31 25.18 -26.10
N ARG A 183 24.49 25.63 -25.63
CA ARG A 183 24.69 26.50 -24.48
C ARG A 183 23.84 27.79 -24.53
N ARG A 184 23.66 28.40 -25.73
CA ARG A 184 22.94 29.67 -25.87
C ARG A 184 21.46 29.51 -25.63
N GLU A 185 20.91 28.35 -26.01
CA GLU A 185 19.53 28.03 -25.70
C GLU A 185 19.30 27.82 -24.21
N SER A 186 20.20 27.09 -23.53
CA SER A 186 20.11 26.88 -22.07
C SER A 186 20.17 28.17 -21.28
N LEU A 187 21.04 29.12 -21.71
CA LEU A 187 21.18 30.43 -21.07
C LEU A 187 19.88 31.22 -21.01
N LYS A 188 19.00 31.03 -22.02
CA LYS A 188 17.70 31.72 -22.10
C LYS A 188 16.77 31.35 -20.94
N ALA A 189 16.96 30.20 -20.28
CA ALA A 189 16.20 29.78 -19.09
C ALA A 189 16.42 30.70 -17.87
N ASN A 190 17.55 31.40 -17.81
CA ASN A 190 17.91 32.33 -16.76
C ASN A 190 17.76 31.75 -15.32
N MET A 191 18.32 30.55 -15.10
CA MET A 191 18.12 29.78 -13.89
C MET A 191 18.69 30.44 -12.63
N ARG A 192 19.79 31.21 -12.78
CA ARG A 192 20.45 31.89 -11.66
C ARG A 192 19.60 32.97 -11.01
N GLU A 193 18.69 33.59 -11.77
CA GLU A 193 17.80 34.64 -11.29
C GLU A 193 16.51 34.11 -10.64
N LYS A 194 16.24 32.80 -10.72
CA LYS A 194 15.05 32.18 -10.14
C LYS A 194 15.21 31.92 -8.64
N LYS A 195 15.23 32.99 -7.85
CA LYS A 195 15.57 33.01 -6.41
C LYS A 195 14.62 32.24 -5.50
N HIS A 196 13.41 31.97 -5.96
CA HIS A 196 12.34 31.35 -5.19
C HIS A 196 12.13 29.86 -5.53
N VAL A 197 12.89 29.31 -6.48
CA VAL A 197 12.91 27.87 -6.77
C VAL A 197 13.70 27.17 -5.68
N GLU A 198 13.04 26.31 -4.93
CA GLU A 198 13.64 25.55 -3.83
C GLU A 198 13.99 24.12 -4.24
N ARG A 199 13.23 23.54 -5.19
CA ARG A 199 13.42 22.18 -5.70
C ARG A 199 13.54 22.21 -7.21
N LEU A 200 14.64 21.67 -7.73
CA LEU A 200 14.91 21.58 -9.16
C LEU A 200 15.13 20.14 -9.59
N SER A 201 14.41 19.72 -10.63
CA SER A 201 14.63 18.45 -11.32
C SER A 201 14.99 18.70 -12.77
N LEU A 202 16.14 18.18 -13.20
CA LEU A 202 16.67 18.24 -14.56
C LEU A 202 16.70 16.83 -15.12
N GLU A 203 16.01 16.58 -16.24
CA GLU A 203 15.85 15.22 -16.77
C GLU A 203 16.14 15.14 -18.26
N TRP A 204 17.04 14.24 -18.61
CA TRP A 204 17.31 13.77 -19.98
C TRP A 204 16.61 12.44 -20.18
N SER A 205 15.84 12.29 -21.22
CA SER A 205 15.18 11.04 -21.61
C SER A 205 15.79 10.45 -22.88
N GLY A 206 15.86 9.13 -22.91
CA GLY A 206 16.58 8.30 -23.84
C GLY A 206 16.60 8.65 -25.35
N SER A 207 17.71 9.19 -25.86
CA SER A 207 18.11 9.07 -27.26
C SER A 207 19.63 8.76 -27.34
N ASP A 208 20.07 8.06 -28.36
CA ASP A 208 21.46 7.56 -28.53
C ASP A 208 22.42 8.57 -29.18
N ALA A 209 22.14 9.86 -29.11
CA ALA A 209 23.01 10.88 -29.71
C ALA A 209 24.20 11.20 -28.81
N ASP A 210 25.41 10.96 -29.33
CA ASP A 210 26.68 11.25 -28.67
C ASP A 210 27.03 12.74 -28.73
N ASN A 211 26.62 13.53 -27.72
CA ASN A 211 26.89 14.96 -27.62
C ASN A 211 27.43 15.35 -26.23
N SER A 212 28.31 14.54 -25.66
CA SER A 212 28.77 14.64 -24.26
C SER A 212 29.37 16.02 -23.86
N ARG A 213 29.99 16.75 -24.77
CA ARG A 213 30.52 18.09 -24.51
C ARG A 213 29.41 19.14 -24.42
N THR A 214 28.48 19.08 -25.35
CA THR A 214 27.32 19.98 -25.40
C THR A 214 26.44 19.82 -24.15
N GLU A 215 26.26 18.59 -23.67
CA GLU A 215 25.47 18.30 -22.46
C GLU A 215 26.06 18.91 -21.20
N ARG A 216 27.39 18.92 -21.07
CA ARG A 216 28.05 19.60 -19.95
C ARG A 216 27.86 21.12 -20.02
N ASP A 217 28.01 21.71 -21.19
CA ASP A 217 27.82 23.15 -21.36
C ASP A 217 26.37 23.57 -21.12
N ILE A 218 25.40 22.72 -21.49
CA ILE A 218 23.98 22.89 -21.18
C ILE A 218 23.73 22.88 -19.68
N LEU A 219 24.25 21.86 -18.97
CA LEU A 219 24.09 21.76 -17.51
C LEU A 219 24.82 22.89 -16.76
N ASP A 220 25.93 23.38 -17.29
CA ASP A 220 26.69 24.50 -16.69
C ASP A 220 25.87 25.79 -16.69
N GLU A 221 25.14 26.07 -17.79
CA GLU A 221 24.27 27.24 -17.89
C GLU A 221 22.94 27.08 -17.10
N LEU A 222 22.55 25.85 -16.79
CA LEU A 222 21.38 25.57 -15.95
C LEU A 222 21.69 25.64 -14.45
N GLN A 223 22.83 26.19 -14.07
CA GLN A 223 23.16 26.44 -12.66
C GLN A 223 22.00 27.17 -11.96
N PRO A 224 21.39 26.56 -10.92
CA PRO A 224 20.30 27.19 -10.18
C PRO A 224 20.80 28.32 -9.25
N ASN A 225 19.88 29.09 -8.73
CA ASN A 225 20.18 30.02 -7.65
C ASN A 225 20.62 29.26 -6.38
N THR A 226 21.51 29.86 -5.60
CA THR A 226 22.06 29.25 -4.37
C THR A 226 21.03 29.02 -3.25
N ASN A 227 19.79 29.49 -3.42
CA ASN A 227 18.67 29.22 -2.51
C ASN A 227 18.04 27.81 -2.66
N ILE A 228 18.51 27.03 -3.63
CA ILE A 228 17.99 25.67 -3.89
C ILE A 228 18.18 24.77 -2.65
N LYS A 229 17.18 23.98 -2.32
CA LYS A 229 17.18 23.01 -1.21
C LYS A 229 17.29 21.56 -1.70
N GLU A 230 16.69 21.27 -2.83
CA GLU A 230 16.68 19.93 -3.43
C GLU A 230 17.06 20.03 -4.91
N LEU A 231 18.01 19.21 -5.33
CA LEU A 231 18.44 19.12 -6.73
C LEU A 231 18.46 17.68 -7.19
N ARG A 232 17.76 17.41 -8.29
CA ARG A 232 17.75 16.10 -8.95
C ARG A 232 18.22 16.25 -10.39
N ILE A 233 19.19 15.42 -10.78
CA ILE A 233 19.72 15.34 -12.14
C ILE A 233 19.58 13.88 -12.57
N THR A 234 18.76 13.65 -13.61
CA THR A 234 18.45 12.29 -14.08
C THR A 234 18.77 12.14 -15.56
N GLY A 235 19.46 11.06 -15.91
CA GLY A 235 19.78 10.71 -17.31
C GLY A 235 20.83 11.60 -17.95
N TYR A 236 21.61 12.34 -17.16
CA TYR A 236 22.66 13.23 -17.67
C TYR A 236 23.71 12.43 -18.47
N ARG A 237 24.11 12.98 -19.64
CA ARG A 237 24.99 12.31 -20.60
C ARG A 237 26.37 12.91 -20.76
N GLY A 238 26.65 13.96 -20.00
CA GLY A 238 28.00 14.52 -19.94
C GLY A 238 28.95 13.57 -19.23
N THR A 239 30.21 13.59 -19.65
CA THR A 239 31.27 12.74 -19.07
C THR A 239 31.77 13.23 -17.69
N LYS A 240 31.57 14.51 -17.39
CA LYS A 240 31.87 15.14 -16.09
C LYS A 240 30.79 16.13 -15.73
N PHE A 241 30.53 16.24 -14.44
CA PHE A 241 29.65 17.29 -13.91
C PHE A 241 30.30 18.66 -13.93
N PRO A 242 29.54 19.77 -14.03
CA PRO A 242 30.02 21.14 -13.86
C PRO A 242 30.56 21.37 -12.43
N ASN A 243 31.51 22.29 -12.30
CA ASN A 243 32.16 22.58 -11.02
C ASN A 243 31.22 23.21 -9.99
N TRP A 244 30.18 23.91 -10.43
CA TRP A 244 29.22 24.55 -9.53
C TRP A 244 28.45 23.54 -8.66
N LEU A 245 28.33 22.28 -9.08
CA LEU A 245 27.60 21.26 -8.32
C LEU A 245 28.21 20.95 -6.95
N GLY A 246 29.52 21.19 -6.78
CA GLY A 246 30.22 21.08 -5.51
C GLY A 246 30.56 22.43 -4.86
N ASP A 247 29.99 23.54 -5.33
CA ASP A 247 30.32 24.86 -4.81
C ASP A 247 29.74 25.09 -3.39
N PRO A 248 30.57 25.45 -2.40
CA PRO A 248 30.12 25.72 -1.03
C PRO A 248 29.09 26.84 -0.89
N SER A 249 28.92 27.68 -1.92
CA SER A 249 27.89 28.74 -1.93
C SER A 249 26.47 28.20 -1.88
N PHE A 250 26.24 26.91 -2.23
CA PHE A 250 24.97 26.23 -2.06
C PHE A 250 24.67 25.82 -0.62
N HIS A 251 24.71 26.82 0.27
CA HIS A 251 24.54 26.64 1.72
C HIS A 251 23.14 26.25 2.17
N LYS A 252 22.15 26.14 1.26
CA LYS A 252 20.78 25.66 1.54
C LYS A 252 20.47 24.31 0.93
N LEU A 253 21.37 23.73 0.14
CA LEU A 253 21.16 22.44 -0.50
C LEU A 253 21.21 21.33 0.54
N ILE A 254 20.08 20.64 0.69
CA ILE A 254 19.85 19.59 1.71
C ILE A 254 19.81 18.21 1.04
N ASP A 255 19.19 18.10 -0.14
CA ASP A 255 18.97 16.84 -0.85
C ASP A 255 19.53 16.94 -2.27
N LEU A 256 20.44 16.02 -2.60
CA LEU A 256 21.03 15.91 -3.93
C LEU A 256 20.88 14.50 -4.45
N SER A 257 20.25 14.34 -5.61
CA SER A 257 20.10 13.05 -6.30
C SER A 257 20.68 13.13 -7.71
N LEU A 258 21.69 12.30 -7.98
CA LEU A 258 22.31 12.12 -9.29
C LEU A 258 22.00 10.72 -9.80
N SER A 259 21.19 10.62 -10.87
CA SER A 259 20.68 9.32 -11.32
C SER A 259 20.88 9.10 -12.82
N ASN A 260 21.28 7.88 -13.19
CA ASN A 260 21.39 7.43 -14.59
C ASN A 260 22.34 8.26 -15.48
N GLY A 261 23.37 8.84 -14.88
CA GLY A 261 24.45 9.50 -15.63
C GLY A 261 25.46 8.48 -16.16
N LYS A 262 25.03 7.66 -17.12
CA LYS A 262 25.74 6.46 -17.56
C LYS A 262 27.14 6.72 -18.11
N ASP A 263 27.38 7.89 -18.71
CA ASP A 263 28.62 8.27 -19.36
C ASP A 263 29.59 9.02 -18.42
N CYS A 264 29.13 9.39 -17.23
CA CYS A 264 29.97 10.07 -16.22
C CYS A 264 31.03 9.13 -15.65
N TYR A 265 32.29 9.55 -15.67
CA TYR A 265 33.41 8.79 -15.10
C TYR A 265 33.98 9.39 -13.80
N SER A 266 33.52 10.57 -13.35
CA SER A 266 33.93 11.17 -12.08
C SER A 266 32.78 11.88 -11.39
N LEU A 267 32.78 11.84 -10.05
CA LEU A 267 31.85 12.59 -9.21
C LEU A 267 32.41 13.98 -8.92
N PRO A 268 31.53 14.99 -8.74
CA PRO A 268 31.96 16.33 -8.35
C PRO A 268 32.34 16.37 -6.86
N ALA A 269 32.92 17.48 -6.40
CA ALA A 269 33.41 17.71 -5.04
C ALA A 269 32.28 17.95 -4.03
N LEU A 270 31.38 16.97 -3.82
CA LEU A 270 30.17 17.11 -3.01
C LEU A 270 30.43 17.23 -1.51
N GLY A 271 31.59 16.76 -1.01
CA GLY A 271 31.97 16.86 0.39
C GLY A 271 32.11 18.28 0.90
N GLN A 272 32.17 19.28 0.02
CA GLN A 272 32.27 20.70 0.36
C GLN A 272 30.91 21.36 0.62
N LEU A 273 29.81 20.71 0.30
CA LEU A 273 28.46 21.23 0.49
C LEU A 273 28.07 21.25 1.97
N PRO A 274 27.90 22.46 2.59
CA PRO A 274 27.86 22.57 4.05
C PRO A 274 26.59 22.04 4.72
N CYS A 275 25.46 22.02 4.00
CA CYS A 275 24.15 21.62 4.56
C CYS A 275 23.57 20.36 3.93
N LEU A 276 24.34 19.64 3.11
CA LEU A 276 23.87 18.42 2.43
C LEU A 276 23.60 17.31 3.44
N LYS A 277 22.37 16.85 3.52
CA LYS A 277 21.91 15.78 4.43
C LYS A 277 21.64 14.47 3.72
N PHE A 278 21.08 14.55 2.52
CA PHE A 278 20.66 13.39 1.74
C PHE A 278 21.39 13.39 0.40
N LEU A 279 22.14 12.31 0.14
CA LEU A 279 22.87 12.14 -1.12
C LEU A 279 22.59 10.78 -1.71
N THR A 280 22.01 10.78 -2.91
CA THR A 280 21.77 9.58 -3.71
C THR A 280 22.56 9.64 -5.01
N ILE A 281 23.37 8.63 -5.28
CA ILE A 281 24.13 8.45 -6.53
C ILE A 281 23.76 7.11 -7.12
N ARG A 282 23.06 7.12 -8.26
CA ARG A 282 22.52 5.90 -8.86
C ARG A 282 22.81 5.79 -10.35
N GLY A 283 23.12 4.58 -10.82
CA GLY A 283 23.24 4.29 -12.25
C GLY A 283 24.38 5.01 -12.97
N MET A 284 25.49 5.29 -12.28
CA MET A 284 26.70 5.89 -12.83
C MET A 284 27.63 4.78 -13.32
N HIS A 285 27.39 4.26 -14.52
CA HIS A 285 27.98 3.02 -14.97
C HIS A 285 29.47 3.12 -15.34
N GLN A 286 30.03 4.30 -15.63
CA GLN A 286 31.43 4.48 -16.01
C GLN A 286 32.34 4.87 -14.83
N ILE A 287 31.78 5.08 -13.65
CA ILE A 287 32.60 5.40 -12.48
C ILE A 287 33.28 4.13 -11.98
N THR A 288 34.60 4.11 -12.07
CA THR A 288 35.43 2.99 -11.58
C THR A 288 35.92 3.21 -10.16
N GLU A 289 36.13 4.46 -9.76
CA GLU A 289 36.64 4.84 -8.45
C GLU A 289 35.91 6.08 -7.92
N VAL A 290 35.66 6.10 -6.63
CA VAL A 290 35.28 7.33 -5.91
C VAL A 290 36.58 7.88 -5.33
N THR A 291 37.09 8.96 -5.94
CA THR A 291 38.41 9.54 -5.64
C THR A 291 38.36 10.61 -4.56
N GLU A 292 39.52 11.14 -4.16
CA GLU A 292 39.62 12.25 -3.22
C GLU A 292 38.88 13.52 -3.70
N GLU A 293 38.71 13.70 -5.01
CA GLU A 293 37.96 14.83 -5.58
C GLU A 293 36.51 14.89 -5.06
N PHE A 294 35.89 13.74 -4.80
CA PHE A 294 34.54 13.64 -4.27
C PHE A 294 34.37 14.33 -2.91
N TYR A 295 35.42 14.32 -2.10
CA TYR A 295 35.44 14.97 -0.78
C TYR A 295 35.76 16.46 -0.85
N GLY A 296 36.40 16.91 -1.94
CA GLY A 296 36.83 18.29 -2.13
C GLY A 296 38.16 18.63 -1.47
N SER A 297 38.71 19.80 -1.79
CA SER A 297 40.07 20.21 -1.44
C SER A 297 40.20 21.06 -0.15
N SER A 298 39.13 21.13 0.65
CA SER A 298 39.14 21.96 1.85
C SER A 298 40.05 21.38 2.95
N SER A 299 41.10 22.09 3.28
CA SER A 299 42.07 21.73 4.35
C SER A 299 41.54 22.04 5.76
N SER A 300 40.46 22.81 5.92
CA SER A 300 40.02 23.37 7.21
C SER A 300 38.74 22.73 7.78
N THR A 301 37.91 22.08 6.97
CA THR A 301 36.65 21.46 7.41
C THR A 301 36.61 20.00 7.02
N LYS A 302 36.00 19.17 7.87
CA LYS A 302 35.73 17.78 7.52
C LYS A 302 34.75 17.71 6.36
N PRO A 303 34.95 16.82 5.38
CA PRO A 303 33.97 16.60 4.31
C PRO A 303 32.63 16.09 4.88
N PHE A 304 31.56 16.35 4.17
CA PHE A 304 30.22 15.87 4.49
C PHE A 304 29.79 16.10 5.95
N ASN A 305 30.07 17.27 6.50
CA ASN A 305 29.77 17.59 7.90
C ASN A 305 28.31 17.43 8.33
N SER A 306 27.38 17.51 7.40
CA SER A 306 25.93 17.46 7.65
C SER A 306 25.25 16.24 7.06
N LEU A 307 25.99 15.35 6.38
CA LEU A 307 25.40 14.23 5.64
C LEU A 307 24.87 13.16 6.59
N GLU A 308 23.55 12.97 6.57
CA GLU A 308 22.85 12.01 7.40
C GLU A 308 22.58 10.69 6.66
N GLN A 309 22.33 10.75 5.32
CA GLN A 309 22.06 9.57 4.49
C GLN A 309 22.88 9.60 3.21
N LEU A 310 23.50 8.46 2.89
CA LEU A 310 24.29 8.25 1.69
C LEU A 310 23.85 6.96 1.01
N GLU A 311 23.46 7.06 -0.26
CA GLU A 311 23.10 5.92 -1.08
C GLU A 311 23.95 5.87 -2.36
N PHE A 312 24.58 4.73 -2.59
CA PHE A 312 25.15 4.37 -3.88
C PHE A 312 24.37 3.18 -4.45
N ALA A 313 23.82 3.33 -5.65
CA ALA A 313 23.05 2.26 -6.27
C ALA A 313 23.40 2.07 -7.75
N GLU A 314 23.42 0.81 -8.19
CA GLU A 314 23.63 0.45 -9.61
C GLU A 314 24.91 1.04 -10.22
N MET A 315 26.00 1.04 -9.45
CA MET A 315 27.34 1.49 -9.87
C MET A 315 28.11 0.31 -10.46
N LEU A 316 27.83 -0.07 -11.72
CA LEU A 316 28.22 -1.35 -12.29
C LEU A 316 29.74 -1.54 -12.47
N GLU A 317 30.49 -0.48 -12.72
CA GLU A 317 31.95 -0.50 -12.91
C GLU A 317 32.74 -0.05 -11.68
N TRP A 318 32.06 0.34 -10.60
CA TRP A 318 32.72 0.85 -9.39
C TRP A 318 33.54 -0.24 -8.69
N LYS A 319 34.85 -0.02 -8.59
CA LYS A 319 35.83 -0.98 -8.02
C LYS A 319 36.34 -0.57 -6.65
N GLN A 320 36.64 0.70 -6.47
CA GLN A 320 37.29 1.19 -5.26
C GLN A 320 36.60 2.43 -4.71
N TRP A 321 36.49 2.46 -3.39
CA TRP A 321 36.10 3.64 -2.64
C TRP A 321 37.33 4.26 -2.01
N GLY A 322 37.85 5.34 -2.60
CA GLY A 322 38.93 6.12 -2.02
C GLY A 322 38.51 6.83 -0.75
N VAL A 323 39.14 6.51 0.36
CA VAL A 323 38.82 7.07 1.69
C VAL A 323 40.01 7.91 2.15
N LEU A 324 39.78 9.10 2.72
CA LEU A 324 40.84 9.99 3.21
C LEU A 324 41.36 9.57 4.58
N GLY A 325 40.62 8.77 5.35
CA GLY A 325 40.98 8.36 6.72
C GLY A 325 40.91 9.46 7.77
N LYS A 326 40.18 10.59 7.49
CA LYS A 326 40.07 11.77 8.34
C LYS A 326 38.72 11.91 9.06
N GLY A 327 37.88 10.89 9.01
CA GLY A 327 36.51 10.92 9.56
C GLY A 327 35.59 11.77 8.67
N GLU A 328 35.43 11.34 7.43
CA GLU A 328 34.76 12.06 6.34
C GLU A 328 33.27 12.20 6.53
N PHE A 329 32.66 11.32 7.32
CA PHE A 329 31.21 11.25 7.53
C PHE A 329 30.84 11.33 9.02
N PRO A 330 31.03 12.47 9.69
CA PRO A 330 30.93 12.57 11.15
C PRO A 330 29.52 12.33 11.70
N VAL A 331 28.46 12.59 10.91
CA VAL A 331 27.06 12.51 11.34
C VAL A 331 26.23 11.52 10.52
N LEU A 332 26.87 10.72 9.69
CA LEU A 332 26.16 9.77 8.80
C LEU A 332 25.38 8.73 9.62
N GLU A 333 24.06 8.72 9.47
CA GLU A 333 23.17 7.79 10.16
C GLU A 333 22.80 6.58 9.31
N GLU A 334 22.69 6.76 7.99
CA GLU A 334 22.28 5.70 7.05
C GLU A 334 23.25 5.60 5.88
N LEU A 335 23.74 4.39 5.62
CA LEU A 335 24.56 4.05 4.45
C LEU A 335 23.90 2.88 3.70
N SER A 336 23.64 3.08 2.41
CA SER A 336 23.09 2.07 1.51
C SER A 336 23.98 1.89 0.29
N ILE A 337 24.37 0.64 0.00
CA ILE A 337 25.12 0.26 -1.20
C ILE A 337 24.35 -0.88 -1.88
N ASP A 338 23.76 -0.61 -3.05
CA ASP A 338 22.95 -1.58 -3.78
C ASP A 338 23.42 -1.74 -5.23
N GLY A 339 23.58 -2.98 -5.69
CA GLY A 339 23.87 -3.26 -7.09
C GLY A 339 25.22 -2.72 -7.57
N CYS A 340 26.28 -2.85 -6.75
CA CYS A 340 27.66 -2.49 -7.08
C CYS A 340 28.53 -3.75 -7.19
N PRO A 341 28.42 -4.51 -8.30
CA PRO A 341 28.96 -5.87 -8.40
C PRO A 341 30.49 -5.97 -8.40
N LYS A 342 31.20 -4.90 -8.77
CA LYS A 342 32.67 -4.88 -8.86
C LYS A 342 33.34 -4.19 -7.67
N LEU A 343 32.55 -3.68 -6.73
CA LEU A 343 33.11 -2.97 -5.58
C LEU A 343 33.92 -3.91 -4.70
N ILE A 344 35.20 -3.62 -4.54
CA ILE A 344 36.17 -4.37 -3.72
C ILE A 344 36.70 -3.42 -2.64
N GLY A 345 37.08 -3.93 -1.50
CA GLY A 345 37.79 -3.18 -0.47
C GLY A 345 36.92 -2.87 0.74
N LYS A 346 37.32 -1.80 1.47
CA LYS A 346 36.81 -1.50 2.80
C LYS A 346 35.80 -0.35 2.74
N LEU A 347 34.85 -0.35 3.69
CA LEU A 347 34.04 0.81 3.97
C LEU A 347 34.89 1.87 4.69
N PRO A 348 34.46 3.16 4.66
CA PRO A 348 35.12 4.20 5.44
C PRO A 348 35.22 3.84 6.92
N GLU A 349 36.40 4.13 7.50
CA GLU A 349 36.62 3.98 8.93
C GLU A 349 35.89 5.09 9.70
N ASN A 350 35.56 4.88 10.98
CA ASN A 350 34.94 5.89 11.85
C ASN A 350 33.49 6.30 11.49
N LEU A 351 32.66 5.37 11.09
CA LEU A 351 31.22 5.59 10.92
C LEU A 351 30.48 5.54 12.28
N SER A 352 30.97 6.30 13.28
CA SER A 352 30.50 6.21 14.67
C SER A 352 29.05 6.63 14.88
N SER A 353 28.47 7.43 13.97
CA SER A 353 27.07 7.87 14.01
C SER A 353 26.12 6.92 13.29
N LEU A 354 26.64 5.92 12.57
CA LEU A 354 25.85 5.07 11.71
C LEU A 354 24.85 4.22 12.50
N ARG A 355 23.57 4.32 12.14
CA ARG A 355 22.45 3.58 12.76
C ARG A 355 21.93 2.47 11.86
N ARG A 356 22.00 2.66 10.53
CA ARG A 356 21.54 1.70 9.52
C ARG A 356 22.58 1.49 8.45
N LEU A 357 22.95 0.25 8.22
CA LEU A 357 23.83 -0.18 7.13
C LEU A 357 23.07 -1.19 6.26
N ARG A 358 22.97 -0.90 4.96
CA ARG A 358 22.39 -1.81 3.97
C ARG A 358 23.40 -2.07 2.86
N ILE A 359 23.67 -3.35 2.61
CA ILE A 359 24.54 -3.81 1.51
C ILE A 359 23.76 -4.85 0.72
N SER A 360 23.54 -4.58 -0.56
CA SER A 360 22.75 -5.46 -1.42
C SER A 360 23.40 -5.63 -2.78
N LYS A 361 23.47 -6.85 -3.32
CA LYS A 361 24.03 -7.18 -4.63
C LYS A 361 25.46 -6.66 -4.85
N CYS A 362 26.29 -6.77 -3.82
CA CYS A 362 27.71 -6.39 -3.85
C CYS A 362 28.58 -7.61 -3.54
N PRO A 363 28.74 -8.56 -4.49
CA PRO A 363 29.36 -9.85 -4.23
C PRO A 363 30.85 -9.77 -3.88
N GLU A 364 31.56 -8.74 -4.35
CA GLU A 364 33.00 -8.58 -4.15
C GLU A 364 33.38 -7.74 -2.92
N LEU A 365 32.42 -7.01 -2.34
CA LEU A 365 32.66 -6.21 -1.14
C LEU A 365 32.91 -7.12 0.07
N SER A 366 33.97 -6.83 0.84
CA SER A 366 34.31 -7.57 2.05
C SER A 366 34.34 -6.64 3.27
N LEU A 367 34.01 -7.18 4.45
CA LEU A 367 34.12 -6.51 5.75
C LEU A 367 35.16 -7.21 6.64
N GLU A 368 36.28 -7.67 6.08
CA GLU A 368 37.32 -8.41 6.80
C GLU A 368 38.00 -7.64 7.94
N THR A 369 37.94 -6.32 7.93
CA THR A 369 38.45 -5.48 9.01
C THR A 369 37.33 -5.00 9.93
N PRO A 370 37.53 -5.04 11.26
CA PRO A 370 36.54 -4.52 12.20
C PRO A 370 36.27 -3.05 11.96
N ILE A 371 35.03 -2.71 11.64
CA ILE A 371 34.58 -1.34 11.51
C ILE A 371 33.92 -0.95 12.84
N GLN A 372 34.32 0.19 13.40
CA GLN A 372 33.69 0.70 14.63
C GLN A 372 32.28 1.26 14.34
N LEU A 373 31.29 0.37 14.42
CA LEU A 373 29.86 0.67 14.21
C LEU A 373 29.10 0.71 15.53
N SER A 374 29.62 1.44 16.52
CA SER A 374 29.14 1.39 17.92
C SER A 374 27.66 1.76 18.09
N ASN A 375 27.09 2.56 17.18
CA ASN A 375 25.70 3.01 17.21
C ASN A 375 24.78 2.26 16.23
N LEU A 376 25.31 1.25 15.52
CA LEU A 376 24.53 0.50 14.53
C LEU A 376 23.36 -0.22 15.19
N LYS A 377 22.15 0.03 14.69
CA LYS A 377 20.92 -0.60 15.15
C LYS A 377 20.34 -1.60 14.15
N GLU A 378 20.52 -1.33 12.87
CA GLU A 378 19.98 -2.16 11.79
C GLU A 378 21.09 -2.50 10.78
N PHE A 379 21.28 -3.78 10.54
CA PHE A 379 22.20 -4.29 9.54
C PHE A 379 21.46 -5.19 8.56
N GLU A 380 21.47 -4.81 7.28
CA GLU A 380 20.81 -5.55 6.21
C GLU A 380 21.84 -5.94 5.15
N VAL A 381 21.95 -7.23 4.88
CA VAL A 381 22.83 -7.79 3.85
C VAL A 381 22.02 -8.66 2.90
N ALA A 382 22.13 -8.41 1.59
CA ALA A 382 21.42 -9.19 0.60
C ALA A 382 22.32 -9.48 -0.61
N ASN A 383 22.34 -10.74 -1.10
CA ASN A 383 23.09 -11.11 -2.29
C ASN A 383 24.55 -10.63 -2.29
N SER A 384 25.19 -10.61 -1.11
CA SER A 384 26.56 -10.12 -0.91
C SER A 384 27.38 -11.17 -0.12
N PRO A 385 27.81 -12.26 -0.77
CA PRO A 385 28.34 -13.43 -0.09
C PRO A 385 29.62 -13.15 0.71
N LYS A 386 30.52 -12.30 0.21
CA LYS A 386 31.77 -11.97 0.93
C LYS A 386 31.51 -11.18 2.21
N VAL A 387 30.48 -10.37 2.26
CA VAL A 387 30.00 -9.74 3.50
C VAL A 387 29.41 -10.81 4.42
N GLY A 388 28.71 -11.81 3.86
CA GLY A 388 28.14 -12.94 4.60
C GLY A 388 29.19 -13.82 5.29
N VAL A 389 30.38 -14.02 4.71
CA VAL A 389 31.47 -14.81 5.28
C VAL A 389 31.92 -14.32 6.66
N VAL A 390 31.73 -13.06 6.98
CA VAL A 390 31.98 -12.51 8.32
C VAL A 390 31.20 -13.26 9.41
N PHE A 391 30.05 -13.83 9.06
CA PHE A 391 29.22 -14.60 10.01
C PHE A 391 29.67 -16.06 10.17
N ASP A 392 30.45 -16.60 9.24
CA ASP A 392 30.95 -17.99 9.26
C ASP A 392 32.21 -18.15 10.11
N ASP A 393 33.01 -17.11 10.28
CA ASP A 393 34.19 -17.11 11.13
C ASP A 393 33.85 -16.55 12.51
N ALA A 394 33.81 -17.41 13.52
CA ALA A 394 33.46 -17.05 14.90
C ALA A 394 34.38 -15.96 15.48
N GLN A 395 35.66 -15.88 15.09
CA GLN A 395 36.58 -14.86 15.57
C GLN A 395 36.33 -13.52 14.88
N LEU A 396 36.17 -13.52 13.53
CA LEU A 396 35.79 -12.33 12.74
C LEU A 396 34.44 -11.81 13.18
N PHE A 397 33.48 -12.67 13.34
CA PHE A 397 32.13 -12.30 13.78
C PHE A 397 32.12 -11.72 15.20
N THR A 398 32.89 -12.32 16.14
CA THR A 398 33.04 -11.80 17.50
C THR A 398 33.67 -10.40 17.47
N SER A 399 34.72 -10.18 16.68
CA SER A 399 35.39 -8.87 16.56
C SER A 399 34.50 -7.81 15.94
N GLN A 400 33.67 -8.17 14.96
CA GLN A 400 32.68 -7.27 14.35
C GLN A 400 31.52 -6.96 15.30
N LEU A 401 31.04 -7.95 16.06
CA LEU A 401 29.98 -7.75 17.06
C LEU A 401 30.43 -6.89 18.23
N GLU A 402 31.70 -6.97 18.64
CA GLU A 402 32.27 -6.03 19.62
C GLU A 402 32.17 -4.58 19.14
N GLY A 403 32.23 -4.37 17.82
CA GLY A 403 31.95 -3.08 17.17
C GLY A 403 30.47 -2.72 17.08
N MET A 404 29.54 -3.70 17.20
CA MET A 404 28.11 -3.51 16.94
C MET A 404 27.21 -3.74 18.18
N LYS A 405 27.63 -3.28 19.34
CA LYS A 405 26.98 -3.56 20.66
C LYS A 405 25.50 -3.14 20.75
N GLN A 406 25.02 -2.25 19.89
CA GLN A 406 23.64 -1.71 19.92
C GLN A 406 22.72 -2.29 18.87
N ILE A 407 23.14 -3.32 18.13
CA ILE A 407 22.31 -3.89 17.06
C ILE A 407 20.99 -4.42 17.60
N VAL A 408 19.90 -4.06 16.92
CA VAL A 408 18.51 -4.43 17.25
C VAL A 408 17.91 -5.34 16.19
N LYS A 409 18.30 -5.13 14.92
CA LYS A 409 17.78 -5.84 13.75
C LYS A 409 18.93 -6.34 12.88
N LEU A 410 18.87 -7.62 12.53
CA LEU A 410 19.77 -8.29 11.58
C LEU A 410 18.93 -8.92 10.47
N ASP A 411 19.19 -8.55 9.22
CA ASP A 411 18.51 -9.08 8.04
C ASP A 411 19.56 -9.58 7.03
N ILE A 412 19.54 -10.89 6.77
CA ILE A 412 20.49 -11.57 5.87
C ILE A 412 19.71 -12.27 4.78
N THR A 413 19.93 -11.91 3.54
CA THR A 413 19.19 -12.45 2.39
C THR A 413 20.12 -12.95 1.31
N ASP A 414 19.87 -14.16 0.81
CA ASP A 414 20.57 -14.80 -0.33
C ASP A 414 22.10 -14.82 -0.20
N CYS A 415 22.61 -14.97 1.03
CA CYS A 415 24.03 -15.19 1.29
C CYS A 415 24.33 -16.70 1.30
N LYS A 416 24.63 -17.26 0.11
CA LYS A 416 24.80 -18.71 -0.10
C LYS A 416 26.00 -19.31 0.65
N SER A 417 27.01 -18.51 0.96
CA SER A 417 28.19 -18.93 1.71
C SER A 417 27.98 -18.97 3.23
N LEU A 418 26.86 -18.51 3.72
CA LEU A 418 26.56 -18.50 5.15
C LEU A 418 26.21 -19.93 5.62
N ALA A 419 27.16 -20.60 6.24
CA ALA A 419 27.00 -21.98 6.73
C ALA A 419 26.61 -22.04 8.20
N SER A 420 27.05 -21.11 9.04
CA SER A 420 26.68 -21.08 10.47
C SER A 420 26.42 -19.66 10.97
N LEU A 421 25.55 -19.54 11.98
CA LEU A 421 25.35 -18.31 12.72
C LEU A 421 25.49 -18.63 14.22
N PRO A 422 26.58 -18.19 14.87
CA PRO A 422 26.81 -18.46 16.28
C PRO A 422 25.92 -17.58 17.16
N ILE A 423 24.76 -18.10 17.50
CA ILE A 423 23.71 -17.36 18.26
C ILE A 423 24.18 -17.04 19.69
N SER A 424 25.10 -17.84 20.23
CA SER A 424 25.63 -17.70 21.60
C SER A 424 26.35 -16.38 21.85
N ILE A 425 26.90 -15.75 20.81
CA ILE A 425 27.67 -14.49 20.91
C ILE A 425 26.89 -13.26 20.45
N LEU A 426 25.62 -13.43 20.05
CA LEU A 426 24.78 -12.28 19.65
C LEU A 426 24.51 -11.33 20.83
N PRO A 427 24.54 -10.01 20.60
CA PRO A 427 24.32 -9.05 21.69
C PRO A 427 22.88 -9.11 22.21
N SER A 428 22.72 -8.89 23.52
CA SER A 428 21.41 -8.90 24.19
C SER A 428 20.42 -7.82 23.69
N THR A 429 20.93 -6.83 22.97
CA THR A 429 20.12 -5.78 22.33
C THR A 429 19.37 -6.26 21.09
N LEU A 430 19.81 -7.38 20.50
CA LEU A 430 19.21 -7.91 19.27
C LEU A 430 17.80 -8.45 19.53
N LYS A 431 16.83 -7.91 18.83
CA LYS A 431 15.39 -8.24 18.97
C LYS A 431 14.82 -8.95 17.77
N ARG A 432 15.35 -8.69 16.58
CA ARG A 432 14.82 -9.24 15.33
C ARG A 432 15.93 -9.80 14.46
N ILE A 433 15.72 -11.05 14.03
CA ILE A 433 16.57 -11.72 13.05
C ILE A 433 15.68 -12.18 11.90
N ARG A 434 16.06 -11.84 10.67
CA ARG A 434 15.49 -12.39 9.46
C ARG A 434 16.59 -12.98 8.59
N ILE A 435 16.43 -14.23 8.22
CA ILE A 435 17.35 -14.92 7.31
C ILE A 435 16.55 -15.50 6.16
N SER A 436 16.95 -15.22 4.95
CA SER A 436 16.24 -15.65 3.75
C SER A 436 17.21 -16.20 2.69
N GLY A 437 16.89 -17.33 2.07
CA GLY A 437 17.68 -17.89 0.97
C GLY A 437 19.07 -18.40 1.32
N CYS A 438 19.39 -18.56 2.61
CA CYS A 438 20.67 -19.12 3.08
C CYS A 438 20.50 -20.63 3.31
N ARG A 439 20.65 -21.42 2.25
CA ARG A 439 20.28 -22.86 2.26
C ARG A 439 21.13 -23.71 3.19
N GLU A 440 22.42 -23.43 3.29
CA GLU A 440 23.37 -24.25 4.07
C GLU A 440 23.46 -23.83 5.54
N LEU A 441 22.69 -22.85 5.95
CA LEU A 441 22.75 -22.28 7.29
C LEU A 441 22.36 -23.30 8.35
N LYS A 442 23.29 -23.55 9.28
CA LYS A 442 23.05 -24.26 10.52
C LYS A 442 23.03 -23.27 11.68
N LEU A 443 21.99 -23.32 12.49
CA LEU A 443 21.89 -22.52 13.70
C LEU A 443 22.38 -23.37 14.86
N GLU A 444 23.35 -22.85 15.63
CA GLU A 444 23.87 -23.53 16.81
C GLU A 444 22.87 -23.45 17.96
N ALA A 445 22.86 -24.50 18.82
CA ALA A 445 22.02 -24.52 20.01
C ALA A 445 22.46 -23.40 20.98
N PRO A 446 21.54 -22.54 21.45
CA PRO A 446 21.89 -21.47 22.36
C PRO A 446 22.19 -22.01 23.76
N ILE A 447 23.39 -21.75 24.27
CA ILE A 447 23.80 -22.15 25.65
C ILE A 447 23.20 -21.18 26.67
N ASN A 448 22.97 -19.89 26.35
CA ASN A 448 22.33 -18.89 27.20
C ASN A 448 21.38 -18.02 26.36
N ALA A 449 20.12 -18.08 26.69
CA ALA A 449 19.05 -17.71 25.77
C ALA A 449 18.72 -16.22 25.78
N ILE A 450 19.20 -15.50 24.78
CA ILE A 450 18.55 -14.27 24.35
C ILE A 450 17.16 -14.64 23.81
N CYS A 451 16.10 -14.05 24.37
CA CYS A 451 14.76 -14.20 23.83
C CYS A 451 14.53 -13.12 22.78
N LEU A 452 14.59 -13.50 21.51
CA LEU A 452 14.26 -12.62 20.39
C LEU A 452 12.79 -12.20 20.45
N LYS A 453 12.50 -11.00 19.99
CA LYS A 453 11.12 -10.60 19.74
C LYS A 453 10.57 -11.32 18.50
N GLU A 454 11.38 -11.42 17.46
CA GLU A 454 10.99 -12.01 16.18
C GLU A 454 12.15 -12.76 15.53
N LEU A 455 11.88 -13.97 15.06
CA LEU A 455 12.77 -14.76 14.22
C LEU A 455 12.02 -15.16 12.95
N SER A 456 12.57 -14.85 11.78
CA SER A 456 12.03 -15.23 10.49
C SER A 456 13.06 -15.97 9.67
N LEU A 457 12.76 -17.20 9.28
CA LEU A 457 13.58 -18.06 8.43
C LEU A 457 12.84 -18.36 7.13
N VAL A 458 13.46 -18.09 5.99
CA VAL A 458 12.85 -18.29 4.68
C VAL A 458 13.84 -19.03 3.78
N GLY A 459 13.48 -20.20 3.26
CA GLY A 459 14.36 -20.95 2.35
C GLY A 459 15.69 -21.40 2.98
N CYS A 460 15.67 -21.78 4.28
CA CYS A 460 16.80 -22.33 5.00
C CYS A 460 16.60 -23.83 5.16
N ASP A 461 17.57 -24.64 4.70
CA ASP A 461 17.34 -26.08 4.50
C ASP A 461 17.36 -26.92 5.79
N SER A 462 18.03 -26.50 6.86
CA SER A 462 18.16 -27.34 8.09
C SER A 462 18.24 -26.55 9.38
N PRO A 463 17.19 -25.87 9.83
CA PRO A 463 17.20 -25.29 11.17
C PRO A 463 16.94 -26.37 12.23
N GLU A 464 17.99 -27.16 12.61
CA GLU A 464 17.86 -28.20 13.64
C GLU A 464 17.61 -27.59 15.03
N PHE A 465 18.22 -26.45 15.31
CA PHE A 465 18.08 -25.75 16.58
C PHE A 465 17.66 -24.31 16.34
N LEU A 466 16.63 -23.86 17.06
CA LEU A 466 16.15 -22.49 16.97
C LEU A 466 16.38 -21.73 18.28
N PRO A 467 16.82 -20.47 18.20
CA PRO A 467 16.84 -19.60 19.36
C PRO A 467 15.42 -19.33 19.87
N ARG A 468 15.29 -19.01 21.15
CA ARG A 468 14.01 -18.60 21.72
C ARG A 468 13.54 -17.29 21.09
N ALA A 469 12.34 -17.30 20.56
CA ALA A 469 11.72 -16.11 19.99
C ALA A 469 10.23 -16.07 20.35
N ARG A 470 9.71 -14.88 20.66
CA ARG A 470 8.27 -14.72 20.90
C ARG A 470 7.45 -14.96 19.65
N SER A 471 7.90 -14.41 18.53
CA SER A 471 7.28 -14.64 17.22
C SER A 471 8.24 -15.40 16.31
N LEU A 472 7.80 -16.54 15.80
CA LEU A 472 8.59 -17.43 14.95
C LEU A 472 7.89 -17.61 13.61
N SER A 473 8.58 -17.30 12.53
CA SER A 473 8.11 -17.51 11.16
C SER A 473 9.11 -18.39 10.40
N VAL A 474 8.63 -19.51 9.87
CA VAL A 474 9.42 -20.45 9.06
C VAL A 474 8.72 -20.62 7.73
N ARG A 475 9.43 -20.33 6.63
CA ARG A 475 8.83 -20.37 5.28
C ARG A 475 9.75 -21.01 4.26
N SER A 476 9.18 -21.83 3.39
CA SER A 476 9.87 -22.45 2.23
C SER A 476 11.17 -23.19 2.62
N CYS A 477 11.19 -23.79 3.81
CA CYS A 477 12.31 -24.60 4.30
C CYS A 477 12.09 -26.06 3.87
N ASN A 478 12.46 -26.38 2.61
CA ASN A 478 12.05 -27.63 1.97
C ASN A 478 12.76 -28.89 2.46
N ASN A 479 13.91 -28.78 3.11
CA ASN A 479 14.60 -29.93 3.69
C ASN A 479 14.24 -30.18 5.16
N LEU A 480 13.34 -29.33 5.73
CA LEU A 480 12.87 -29.47 7.11
C LEU A 480 11.86 -30.60 7.23
N THR A 481 12.27 -31.73 7.80
CA THR A 481 11.39 -32.89 8.03
C THR A 481 10.79 -32.91 9.44
N ARG A 482 11.49 -32.37 10.42
CA ARG A 482 11.07 -32.30 11.82
C ARG A 482 11.29 -30.90 12.36
N PHE A 483 10.33 -30.42 13.13
CA PHE A 483 10.39 -29.08 13.69
C PHE A 483 9.98 -29.09 15.16
N LEU A 484 10.88 -28.60 16.03
CA LEU A 484 10.59 -28.42 17.45
C LEU A 484 10.37 -26.94 17.75
N ILE A 485 9.17 -26.58 18.17
CA ILE A 485 8.85 -25.22 18.58
C ILE A 485 9.49 -24.95 19.95
N PRO A 486 10.36 -23.93 20.07
CA PRO A 486 11.08 -23.65 21.29
C PRO A 486 10.17 -23.08 22.40
N THR A 487 10.64 -23.16 23.66
CA THR A 487 10.00 -22.51 24.81
C THR A 487 9.93 -20.99 24.64
N ALA A 488 9.02 -20.31 25.32
CA ALA A 488 8.78 -18.87 25.27
C ALA A 488 8.25 -18.34 23.91
N THR A 489 7.83 -19.22 23.00
CA THR A 489 7.20 -18.82 21.73
C THR A 489 5.71 -18.54 21.95
N GLU A 490 5.27 -17.33 21.56
CA GLU A 490 3.87 -16.88 21.66
C GLU A 490 3.11 -17.08 20.34
N THR A 491 3.78 -16.84 19.22
CA THR A 491 3.18 -16.98 17.88
C THR A 491 4.08 -17.76 16.95
N VAL A 492 3.50 -18.71 16.21
CA VAL A 492 4.21 -19.52 15.21
C VAL A 492 3.48 -19.47 13.88
N SER A 493 4.23 -19.23 12.81
CA SER A 493 3.75 -19.36 11.43
C SER A 493 4.71 -20.22 10.60
N ILE A 494 4.23 -21.36 10.13
CA ILE A 494 4.96 -22.29 9.26
C ILE A 494 4.28 -22.27 7.90
N ARG A 495 5.05 -22.02 6.82
CA ARG A 495 4.47 -21.91 5.47
C ARG A 495 5.34 -22.57 4.42
N ASP A 496 4.73 -23.21 3.45
CA ASP A 496 5.42 -23.72 2.26
C ASP A 496 6.62 -24.64 2.63
N CYS A 497 6.47 -25.49 3.67
CA CYS A 497 7.47 -26.46 4.12
C CYS A 497 7.01 -27.86 3.74
N ASP A 498 7.19 -28.23 2.45
CA ASP A 498 6.57 -29.39 1.81
C ASP A 498 7.02 -30.74 2.41
N ASN A 499 8.22 -30.80 2.94
CA ASN A 499 8.79 -32.03 3.53
C ASN A 499 8.62 -32.13 5.04
N LEU A 500 7.95 -31.17 5.70
CA LEU A 500 7.72 -31.24 7.13
C LEU A 500 6.74 -32.36 7.48
N GLU A 501 7.21 -33.35 8.19
CA GLU A 501 6.46 -34.54 8.59
C GLU A 501 6.01 -34.47 10.07
N ILE A 502 6.88 -34.00 10.95
CA ILE A 502 6.69 -34.02 12.39
C ILE A 502 6.82 -32.62 12.98
N LEU A 503 5.80 -32.19 13.69
CA LEU A 503 5.79 -30.95 14.46
C LEU A 503 5.72 -31.29 15.96
N SER A 504 6.67 -30.79 16.75
CA SER A 504 6.73 -30.97 18.19
C SER A 504 6.79 -29.65 18.93
N VAL A 505 6.42 -29.62 20.17
CA VAL A 505 6.41 -28.43 21.04
C VAL A 505 7.18 -28.70 22.33
N ALA A 506 8.07 -27.77 22.70
CA ALA A 506 8.78 -27.86 23.96
C ALA A 506 7.82 -27.60 25.16
N CYS A 507 8.05 -28.30 26.26
CA CYS A 507 7.26 -28.14 27.48
C CYS A 507 7.36 -26.71 28.04
N GLY A 508 6.21 -26.15 28.50
CA GLY A 508 6.16 -24.81 29.09
C GLY A 508 5.98 -23.67 28.08
N THR A 509 5.57 -23.97 26.85
CA THR A 509 5.32 -22.98 25.81
C THR A 509 4.05 -22.19 26.10
N GLN A 510 4.12 -20.84 26.02
CA GLN A 510 3.01 -19.90 26.22
C GLN A 510 2.35 -19.49 24.90
N MET A 511 2.26 -20.42 23.96
CA MET A 511 1.77 -20.14 22.61
C MET A 511 0.30 -19.73 22.60
N THR A 512 0.02 -18.63 21.89
CA THR A 512 -1.34 -18.12 21.69
C THR A 512 -1.86 -18.36 20.29
N SER A 513 -0.97 -18.44 19.29
CA SER A 513 -1.35 -18.61 17.87
C SER A 513 -0.42 -19.58 17.15
N LEU A 514 -1.00 -20.55 16.44
CA LEU A 514 -0.31 -21.51 15.59
C LEU A 514 -0.93 -21.51 14.19
N HIS A 515 -0.14 -21.13 13.21
CA HIS A 515 -0.57 -21.04 11.81
C HIS A 515 0.30 -21.94 10.94
N ILE A 516 -0.30 -22.88 10.22
CA ILE A 516 0.37 -23.82 9.31
C ILE A 516 -0.27 -23.74 7.94
N TYR A 517 0.55 -23.47 6.93
CA TYR A 517 0.09 -23.29 5.54
C TYR A 517 0.94 -24.13 4.59
N ASN A 518 0.31 -24.83 3.66
CA ASN A 518 0.97 -25.55 2.56
C ASN A 518 2.09 -26.48 3.04
N CYS A 519 1.82 -27.29 4.09
CA CYS A 519 2.75 -28.32 4.57
C CYS A 519 2.19 -29.69 4.18
N GLU A 520 2.52 -30.15 2.95
CA GLU A 520 1.85 -31.28 2.32
C GLU A 520 2.12 -32.63 3.00
N LYS A 521 3.29 -32.80 3.63
CA LYS A 521 3.67 -34.06 4.29
C LYS A 521 3.41 -34.11 5.79
N LEU A 522 2.91 -33.01 6.37
CA LEU A 522 2.63 -32.95 7.80
C LEU A 522 1.49 -33.93 8.17
N ASN A 523 1.84 -34.99 8.89
CA ASN A 523 0.91 -36.11 9.18
C ASN A 523 0.00 -35.84 10.38
N SER A 524 0.51 -35.13 11.38
CA SER A 524 -0.21 -34.87 12.62
C SER A 524 0.20 -33.55 13.26
N LEU A 525 -0.69 -33.02 14.09
CA LEU A 525 -0.37 -31.94 15.03
C LEU A 525 0.36 -32.54 16.26
N PRO A 526 1.02 -31.70 17.09
CA PRO A 526 1.71 -32.14 18.29
C PRO A 526 0.76 -32.92 19.21
N GLU A 527 1.22 -34.08 19.72
CA GLU A 527 0.45 -34.85 20.69
C GLU A 527 0.26 -34.07 22.00
N HIS A 528 -0.80 -34.38 22.72
CA HIS A 528 -1.12 -33.75 24.02
C HIS A 528 -1.22 -32.21 23.98
N MET A 529 -1.73 -31.64 22.89
CA MET A 529 -1.86 -30.16 22.73
C MET A 529 -2.59 -29.49 23.90
N GLN A 530 -3.59 -30.15 24.50
CA GLN A 530 -4.30 -29.63 25.68
C GLN A 530 -3.36 -29.29 26.85
N GLN A 531 -2.36 -30.15 27.08
CA GLN A 531 -1.41 -30.01 28.18
C GLN A 531 -0.23 -29.11 27.80
N LEU A 532 0.26 -29.24 26.56
CA LEU A 532 1.44 -28.54 26.08
C LEU A 532 1.14 -27.10 25.68
N LEU A 533 -0.08 -26.81 25.18
CA LEU A 533 -0.49 -25.50 24.65
C LEU A 533 -1.77 -24.95 25.30
N PRO A 534 -1.84 -24.90 26.66
CA PRO A 534 -3.07 -24.47 27.34
C PRO A 534 -3.50 -23.04 27.02
N SER A 535 -2.58 -22.18 26.56
CA SER A 535 -2.80 -20.77 26.21
C SER A 535 -3.21 -20.53 24.76
N LEU A 536 -3.29 -21.60 23.94
CA LEU A 536 -3.58 -21.45 22.49
C LEU A 536 -4.99 -20.93 22.28
N LYS A 537 -5.09 -19.80 21.57
CA LYS A 537 -6.35 -19.12 21.23
C LYS A 537 -6.70 -19.26 19.75
N GLU A 538 -5.72 -19.37 18.90
CA GLU A 538 -5.90 -19.38 17.46
C GLU A 538 -5.11 -20.53 16.81
N LEU A 539 -5.81 -21.35 16.02
CA LEU A 539 -5.23 -22.42 15.21
C LEU A 539 -5.68 -22.26 13.76
N LYS A 540 -4.72 -22.14 12.85
CA LYS A 540 -4.99 -22.11 11.40
C LYS A 540 -4.25 -23.23 10.70
N LEU A 541 -4.99 -24.04 9.96
CA LEU A 541 -4.49 -25.11 9.10
C LEU A 541 -4.97 -24.88 7.69
N VAL A 542 -4.06 -24.64 6.76
CA VAL A 542 -4.40 -24.36 5.37
C VAL A 542 -3.57 -25.26 4.45
N ASN A 543 -4.26 -26.00 3.60
CA ASN A 543 -3.62 -26.87 2.61
C ASN A 543 -2.62 -27.89 3.22
N CYS A 544 -3.03 -28.53 4.34
CA CYS A 544 -2.28 -29.61 5.01
C CYS A 544 -3.00 -30.93 4.72
N SER A 545 -2.71 -31.53 3.57
CA SER A 545 -3.50 -32.64 3.00
C SER A 545 -3.37 -33.97 3.75
N GLN A 546 -2.28 -34.19 4.48
CA GLN A 546 -2.01 -35.45 5.18
C GLN A 546 -2.50 -35.50 6.63
N ILE A 547 -2.88 -34.39 7.23
CA ILE A 547 -3.46 -34.40 8.58
C ILE A 547 -4.84 -35.06 8.52
N GLU A 548 -4.99 -36.19 9.23
CA GLU A 548 -6.24 -36.99 9.22
C GLU A 548 -7.15 -36.67 10.39
N SER A 549 -6.60 -36.41 11.57
CA SER A 549 -7.35 -36.17 12.80
C SER A 549 -6.63 -35.16 13.71
N PHE A 550 -7.35 -34.65 14.70
CA PHE A 550 -6.74 -33.94 15.81
C PHE A 550 -6.01 -34.91 16.76
N PRO A 551 -4.99 -34.43 17.48
CA PRO A 551 -4.18 -35.31 18.33
C PRO A 551 -4.98 -35.93 19.49
N VAL A 552 -4.48 -37.04 20.01
CA VAL A 552 -5.03 -37.69 21.21
C VAL A 552 -5.12 -36.69 22.36
N GLY A 553 -6.28 -36.64 23.03
CA GLY A 553 -6.58 -35.64 24.05
C GLY A 553 -7.29 -34.38 23.52
N GLY A 554 -7.33 -34.17 22.20
CA GLY A 554 -8.06 -33.08 21.53
C GLY A 554 -7.37 -31.73 21.53
N LEU A 555 -8.10 -30.69 21.11
CA LEU A 555 -7.61 -29.33 21.05
C LEU A 555 -7.67 -28.62 22.43
N PRO A 556 -6.87 -27.56 22.66
CA PRO A 556 -6.87 -26.83 23.93
C PRO A 556 -8.20 -26.14 24.23
N PHE A 557 -8.64 -26.16 25.49
CA PHE A 557 -9.94 -25.59 25.92
C PHE A 557 -10.08 -24.07 25.72
N ASN A 558 -8.96 -23.36 25.73
CA ASN A 558 -8.94 -21.91 25.54
C ASN A 558 -8.98 -21.49 24.05
N LEU A 559 -9.08 -22.45 23.13
CA LEU A 559 -9.15 -22.16 21.70
C LEU A 559 -10.39 -21.31 21.37
N GLN A 560 -10.19 -20.15 20.74
CA GLN A 560 -11.22 -19.19 20.38
C GLN A 560 -11.51 -19.19 18.88
N GLN A 561 -10.48 -19.42 18.06
CA GLN A 561 -10.56 -19.39 16.61
C GLN A 561 -9.94 -20.64 16.01
N LEU A 562 -10.70 -21.32 15.18
CA LEU A 562 -10.26 -22.50 14.44
C LEU A 562 -10.53 -22.29 12.94
N TRP A 563 -9.47 -22.30 12.14
CA TRP A 563 -9.53 -22.16 10.69
C TRP A 563 -8.92 -23.39 10.03
N ILE A 564 -9.74 -24.13 9.28
CA ILE A 564 -9.33 -25.31 8.50
C ILE A 564 -9.71 -25.07 7.04
N SER A 565 -8.71 -25.02 6.17
CA SER A 565 -8.92 -24.77 4.73
C SER A 565 -8.17 -25.78 3.90
N CYS A 566 -8.83 -26.42 2.97
CA CYS A 566 -8.25 -27.38 2.02
C CYS A 566 -7.45 -28.52 2.69
N CYS A 567 -7.83 -28.94 3.91
CA CYS A 567 -7.29 -30.08 4.63
C CYS A 567 -8.28 -31.26 4.47
N LYS A 568 -8.29 -31.88 3.27
CA LYS A 568 -9.32 -32.85 2.85
C LYS A 568 -9.55 -33.98 3.85
N LYS A 569 -8.49 -34.69 4.27
CA LYS A 569 -8.61 -35.83 5.20
C LYS A 569 -9.19 -35.40 6.53
N LEU A 570 -8.69 -34.27 7.07
CA LEU A 570 -9.13 -33.72 8.36
C LEU A 570 -10.62 -33.32 8.29
N VAL A 571 -11.06 -32.61 7.23
CA VAL A 571 -12.45 -32.17 7.08
C VAL A 571 -13.39 -33.39 6.89
N ASN A 572 -12.97 -34.43 6.20
CA ASN A 572 -13.74 -35.65 6.06
C ASN A 572 -13.86 -36.44 7.36
N GLY A 573 -12.84 -36.37 8.26
CA GLY A 573 -12.86 -36.95 9.61
C GLY A 573 -13.52 -36.09 10.71
N ARG A 574 -14.27 -35.03 10.34
CA ARG A 574 -14.81 -34.02 11.28
C ARG A 574 -15.70 -34.52 12.41
N LYS A 575 -16.25 -35.71 12.33
CA LYS A 575 -17.01 -36.37 13.41
C LYS A 575 -16.19 -36.58 14.67
N GLU A 576 -14.89 -36.89 14.46
CA GLU A 576 -13.96 -37.19 15.55
C GLU A 576 -13.31 -35.94 16.14
N TRP A 577 -13.71 -34.76 15.68
CA TRP A 577 -13.13 -33.52 16.19
C TRP A 577 -13.51 -33.18 17.61
N HIS A 578 -14.67 -33.68 18.08
CA HIS A 578 -15.18 -33.46 19.45
C HIS A 578 -15.18 -31.96 19.87
N LEU A 579 -15.47 -31.07 18.92
CA LEU A 579 -15.44 -29.61 19.17
C LEU A 579 -16.43 -29.14 20.21
N GLN A 580 -17.52 -29.89 20.45
CA GLN A 580 -18.50 -29.60 21.50
C GLN A 580 -17.86 -29.48 22.90
N ARG A 581 -16.65 -29.98 23.09
CA ARG A 581 -15.87 -29.88 24.34
C ARG A 581 -15.12 -28.56 24.51
N LEU A 582 -15.13 -27.67 23.49
CA LEU A 582 -14.39 -26.42 23.48
C LEU A 582 -15.29 -25.23 23.88
N PRO A 583 -15.33 -24.84 25.17
CA PRO A 583 -16.25 -23.83 25.66
C PRO A 583 -15.94 -22.40 25.17
N CYS A 584 -14.69 -22.16 24.78
CA CYS A 584 -14.22 -20.84 24.34
C CYS A 584 -14.26 -20.62 22.82
N LEU A 585 -14.60 -21.66 22.02
CA LEU A 585 -14.58 -21.56 20.58
C LEU A 585 -15.72 -20.66 20.06
N ARG A 586 -15.34 -19.53 19.46
CA ARG A 586 -16.27 -18.50 18.95
C ARG A 586 -16.28 -18.40 17.44
N ASP A 587 -15.13 -18.59 16.80
CA ASP A 587 -14.95 -18.43 15.35
C ASP A 587 -14.52 -19.77 14.75
N LEU A 588 -15.36 -20.33 13.88
CA LEU A 588 -15.05 -21.56 13.13
C LEU A 588 -15.13 -21.31 11.64
N THR A 589 -14.04 -21.59 10.96
CA THR A 589 -13.96 -21.52 9.49
C THR A 589 -13.58 -22.88 8.92
N ILE A 590 -14.36 -23.38 7.99
CA ILE A 590 -14.13 -24.65 7.29
C ILE A 590 -14.22 -24.41 5.79
N HIS A 591 -13.15 -24.72 5.10
CA HIS A 591 -13.11 -24.68 3.65
C HIS A 591 -12.70 -26.06 3.13
N HIS A 592 -13.65 -26.76 2.52
CA HIS A 592 -13.40 -28.00 1.78
C HIS A 592 -12.89 -27.70 0.38
N ASP A 593 -12.05 -28.55 -0.19
CA ASP A 593 -11.45 -28.33 -1.53
C ASP A 593 -12.42 -28.54 -2.71
N GLY A 594 -13.66 -28.95 -2.42
CA GLY A 594 -14.68 -29.24 -3.43
C GLY A 594 -14.59 -30.64 -4.06
N SER A 595 -13.59 -31.44 -3.65
CA SER A 595 -13.49 -32.87 -4.06
C SER A 595 -14.61 -33.72 -3.44
N ASP A 596 -14.59 -35.01 -3.72
CA ASP A 596 -15.63 -35.92 -3.20
C ASP A 596 -15.60 -35.94 -1.66
N GLU A 597 -16.64 -35.38 -1.07
CA GLU A 597 -16.90 -35.47 0.36
C GLU A 597 -17.48 -36.88 0.63
N VAL A 598 -16.84 -37.60 1.57
CA VAL A 598 -17.32 -38.91 1.99
C VAL A 598 -18.60 -38.72 2.83
N VAL A 599 -19.73 -38.93 2.24
CA VAL A 599 -21.05 -38.87 2.88
C VAL A 599 -21.36 -40.21 3.48
N LEU A 600 -21.19 -40.38 4.78
CA LEU A 600 -21.69 -41.54 5.49
C LEU A 600 -23.10 -41.24 6.06
N ALA A 601 -24.12 -41.90 5.60
CA ALA A 601 -25.50 -41.69 6.04
C ALA A 601 -25.65 -41.89 7.56
N GLY A 602 -26.32 -40.96 8.24
CA GLY A 602 -26.64 -41.07 9.67
C GLY A 602 -25.67 -40.40 10.64
N GLU A 603 -24.72 -39.61 10.17
CA GLU A 603 -23.66 -39.01 10.99
C GLU A 603 -24.08 -37.72 11.70
N LYS A 604 -23.98 -37.72 13.02
CA LYS A 604 -24.14 -36.52 13.84
C LYS A 604 -22.76 -35.83 14.05
N TRP A 605 -22.60 -34.71 13.42
CA TRP A 605 -21.50 -33.76 13.70
C TRP A 605 -22.01 -32.72 14.69
N GLU A 606 -21.31 -32.51 15.82
CA GLU A 606 -21.72 -31.63 16.87
C GLU A 606 -20.73 -30.48 17.02
N LEU A 607 -21.25 -29.26 17.18
CA LEU A 607 -20.49 -28.04 17.40
C LEU A 607 -20.86 -27.39 18.74
N PRO A 608 -19.95 -26.68 19.39
CA PRO A 608 -20.25 -25.99 20.65
C PRO A 608 -21.22 -24.81 20.42
N CYS A 609 -22.17 -24.65 21.33
CA CYS A 609 -23.12 -23.55 21.30
C CYS A 609 -22.46 -22.15 21.51
N SER A 610 -21.19 -22.11 21.89
CA SER A 610 -20.39 -20.90 22.04
C SER A 610 -20.01 -20.24 20.70
N ILE A 611 -20.20 -20.92 19.57
CA ILE A 611 -19.87 -20.38 18.25
C ILE A 611 -20.75 -19.18 17.92
N ARG A 612 -20.09 -18.05 17.63
CA ARG A 612 -20.72 -16.81 17.17
C ARG A 612 -20.53 -16.55 15.68
N ARG A 613 -19.42 -17.01 15.13
CA ARG A 613 -19.08 -16.82 13.71
C ARG A 613 -18.78 -18.14 13.05
N LEU A 614 -19.55 -18.49 12.03
CA LEU A 614 -19.38 -19.71 11.26
C LEU A 614 -19.21 -19.38 9.78
N SER A 615 -18.11 -19.85 9.21
CA SER A 615 -17.81 -19.66 7.78
C SER A 615 -17.56 -21.02 7.13
N ILE A 616 -18.35 -21.35 6.12
CA ILE A 616 -18.29 -22.65 5.47
C ILE A 616 -18.19 -22.48 3.95
N TRP A 617 -17.27 -23.22 3.33
CA TRP A 617 -17.10 -23.30 1.88
C TRP A 617 -17.16 -24.75 1.39
N ASN A 618 -17.87 -24.97 0.28
CA ASN A 618 -17.89 -26.23 -0.49
C ASN A 618 -18.26 -27.47 0.33
N LEU A 619 -19.02 -27.36 1.40
CA LEU A 619 -19.42 -28.49 2.23
C LEU A 619 -20.81 -28.98 1.83
N LYS A 620 -20.95 -30.29 1.44
CA LYS A 620 -22.20 -30.86 0.91
C LYS A 620 -23.13 -31.45 1.99
N THR A 621 -22.63 -31.61 3.22
CA THR A 621 -23.30 -32.37 4.29
C THR A 621 -23.68 -31.55 5.52
N LEU A 622 -23.83 -30.25 5.37
CA LEU A 622 -24.27 -29.37 6.47
C LEU A 622 -25.77 -29.57 6.74
N SER A 623 -26.16 -29.88 7.96
CA SER A 623 -27.57 -30.11 8.34
C SER A 623 -28.18 -28.88 9.02
N SER A 624 -29.49 -28.71 8.83
CA SER A 624 -30.24 -27.63 9.51
C SER A 624 -30.30 -27.83 11.04
N GLN A 625 -30.37 -29.11 11.50
CA GLN A 625 -30.34 -29.40 12.94
C GLN A 625 -29.06 -28.91 13.63
N LEU A 626 -27.90 -29.09 12.96
CA LEU A 626 -26.66 -28.57 13.46
C LEU A 626 -26.70 -27.05 13.58
N LEU A 627 -27.16 -26.35 12.55
CA LEU A 627 -27.25 -24.88 12.59
C LEU A 627 -28.21 -24.40 13.67
N LYS A 628 -29.36 -25.05 13.84
CA LYS A 628 -30.35 -24.70 14.88
C LYS A 628 -29.81 -24.90 16.30
N SER A 629 -28.85 -25.82 16.50
CA SER A 629 -28.21 -26.01 17.80
C SER A 629 -27.27 -24.88 18.20
N LEU A 630 -26.85 -24.03 17.24
CA LEU A 630 -25.94 -22.91 17.46
C LEU A 630 -26.72 -21.64 17.90
N THR A 631 -27.24 -21.66 19.12
CA THR A 631 -28.10 -20.59 19.65
C THR A 631 -27.42 -19.23 19.83
N SER A 632 -26.09 -19.18 19.83
CA SER A 632 -25.28 -17.97 19.92
C SER A 632 -24.76 -17.46 18.57
N LEU A 633 -25.16 -18.09 17.44
CA LEU A 633 -24.63 -17.76 16.10
C LEU A 633 -25.10 -16.37 15.64
N GLU A 634 -24.18 -15.45 15.50
CA GLU A 634 -24.41 -14.06 15.08
C GLU A 634 -24.08 -13.84 13.58
N TYR A 635 -23.11 -14.60 13.05
CA TYR A 635 -22.58 -14.45 11.69
C TYR A 635 -22.51 -15.81 10.99
N LEU A 636 -23.11 -15.91 9.82
CA LEU A 636 -23.00 -17.08 8.94
C LEU A 636 -22.54 -16.66 7.55
N PHE A 637 -21.42 -17.22 7.12
CA PHE A 637 -20.93 -17.13 5.75
C PHE A 637 -21.04 -18.51 5.08
N ALA A 638 -21.84 -18.61 4.05
CA ALA A 638 -22.13 -19.83 3.29
C ALA A 638 -21.69 -19.66 1.84
N ASN A 639 -20.65 -20.39 1.43
CA ASN A 639 -20.11 -20.30 0.08
C ASN A 639 -20.19 -21.66 -0.62
N ASN A 640 -20.86 -21.70 -1.76
CA ASN A 640 -21.02 -22.91 -2.59
C ASN A 640 -21.52 -24.12 -1.81
N LEU A 641 -22.66 -23.94 -1.13
CA LEU A 641 -23.36 -25.01 -0.40
C LEU A 641 -24.58 -25.44 -1.20
N PRO A 642 -24.59 -26.63 -1.84
CA PRO A 642 -25.70 -27.06 -2.68
C PRO A 642 -27.03 -27.20 -1.91
N GLN A 643 -26.97 -27.51 -0.60
CA GLN A 643 -28.16 -27.62 0.25
C GLN A 643 -28.66 -26.26 0.79
N MET A 644 -28.13 -25.11 0.33
CA MET A 644 -28.46 -23.82 0.95
C MET A 644 -29.95 -23.47 0.83
N GLN A 645 -30.60 -23.81 -0.26
CA GLN A 645 -32.04 -23.64 -0.45
C GLN A 645 -32.84 -24.34 0.67
N SER A 646 -32.55 -25.62 0.92
CA SER A 646 -33.20 -26.43 1.96
C SER A 646 -32.89 -25.91 3.37
N LEU A 647 -31.64 -25.48 3.64
CA LEU A 647 -31.26 -24.91 4.94
C LEU A 647 -32.03 -23.63 5.27
N LEU A 648 -32.31 -22.80 4.27
CA LEU A 648 -33.13 -21.61 4.43
C LEU A 648 -34.60 -21.94 4.67
N GLU A 649 -35.15 -22.93 3.94
CA GLU A 649 -36.52 -23.41 4.09
C GLU A 649 -36.79 -24.03 5.46
N GLU A 650 -35.87 -24.88 5.93
CA GLU A 650 -35.98 -25.51 7.25
C GLU A 650 -35.73 -24.51 8.40
N GLY A 651 -35.00 -23.41 8.13
CA GLY A 651 -34.75 -22.31 9.05
C GLY A 651 -33.36 -22.30 9.67
N LEU A 652 -32.82 -21.11 9.79
CA LEU A 652 -31.55 -20.79 10.44
C LEU A 652 -31.78 -20.30 11.91
N PRO A 653 -30.72 -20.22 12.74
CA PRO A 653 -30.84 -19.71 14.09
C PRO A 653 -31.38 -18.27 14.14
N SER A 654 -32.33 -17.98 15.02
CA SER A 654 -32.93 -16.65 15.14
C SER A 654 -31.96 -15.59 15.70
N SER A 655 -30.86 -16.00 16.34
CA SER A 655 -29.78 -15.12 16.83
C SER A 655 -28.95 -14.48 15.71
N LEU A 656 -29.13 -14.92 14.47
CA LEU A 656 -28.30 -14.49 13.34
C LEU A 656 -28.51 -12.99 13.03
N SER A 657 -27.44 -12.23 13.05
CA SER A 657 -27.42 -10.80 12.73
C SER A 657 -26.86 -10.49 11.33
N GLU A 658 -26.00 -11.35 10.83
CA GLU A 658 -25.38 -11.19 9.51
C GLU A 658 -25.36 -12.52 8.76
N LEU A 659 -25.91 -12.52 7.54
CA LEU A 659 -25.96 -13.67 6.65
C LEU A 659 -25.32 -13.33 5.30
N LYS A 660 -24.32 -14.12 4.91
CA LYS A 660 -23.64 -13.98 3.61
C LYS A 660 -23.76 -15.25 2.80
N LEU A 661 -24.34 -15.13 1.63
CA LEU A 661 -24.59 -16.21 0.70
C LEU A 661 -23.78 -16.01 -0.57
N PHE A 662 -22.68 -16.76 -0.75
CA PHE A 662 -21.77 -16.59 -1.86
C PHE A 662 -21.77 -17.85 -2.74
N ARG A 663 -21.81 -17.69 -4.07
CA ARG A 663 -21.67 -18.78 -5.04
C ARG A 663 -22.60 -19.97 -4.79
N ASN A 664 -23.78 -19.75 -4.20
CA ASN A 664 -24.77 -20.81 -4.00
C ASN A 664 -25.59 -20.94 -5.29
N HIS A 665 -25.10 -21.80 -6.20
CA HIS A 665 -25.66 -21.93 -7.56
C HIS A 665 -27.03 -22.59 -7.58
N ASP A 666 -27.39 -23.42 -6.60
CA ASP A 666 -28.70 -24.06 -6.46
C ASP A 666 -29.72 -23.19 -5.72
N LEU A 667 -29.36 -21.94 -5.36
CA LEU A 667 -30.27 -21.01 -4.73
C LEU A 667 -31.08 -20.26 -5.78
N HIS A 668 -32.35 -20.69 -5.97
CA HIS A 668 -33.24 -20.09 -6.95
C HIS A 668 -34.11 -18.97 -6.39
N SER A 669 -34.48 -19.07 -5.12
CA SER A 669 -35.31 -18.09 -4.41
C SER A 669 -34.96 -18.06 -2.92
N LEU A 670 -35.34 -16.98 -2.25
CA LEU A 670 -35.26 -16.89 -0.80
C LEU A 670 -36.61 -17.24 -0.16
N PRO A 671 -36.70 -18.28 0.68
CA PRO A 671 -37.98 -18.72 1.26
C PRO A 671 -38.47 -17.70 2.30
N THR A 672 -39.71 -17.26 2.15
CA THR A 672 -40.36 -16.26 3.00
C THR A 672 -40.40 -16.65 4.47
N GLU A 673 -40.87 -17.86 4.78
CA GLU A 673 -41.00 -18.34 6.16
C GLU A 673 -39.63 -18.47 6.85
N GLY A 674 -38.61 -18.93 6.12
CA GLY A 674 -37.24 -19.09 6.64
C GLY A 674 -36.63 -17.75 7.05
N LEU A 675 -36.82 -16.73 6.23
CA LEU A 675 -36.32 -15.39 6.49
C LEU A 675 -37.07 -14.64 7.60
N GLN A 676 -38.41 -14.80 7.68
CA GLN A 676 -39.24 -14.17 8.73
C GLN A 676 -38.80 -14.54 10.16
N ARG A 677 -38.28 -15.77 10.32
CA ARG A 677 -37.77 -16.26 11.62
C ARG A 677 -36.48 -15.58 12.08
N LEU A 678 -35.77 -14.87 11.16
CA LEU A 678 -34.49 -14.22 11.46
C LEU A 678 -34.73 -12.78 12.03
N THR A 679 -35.33 -12.69 13.20
CA THR A 679 -35.78 -11.44 13.82
C THR A 679 -34.65 -10.46 14.20
N TRP A 680 -33.41 -10.93 14.23
CA TRP A 680 -32.22 -10.13 14.53
C TRP A 680 -31.36 -9.84 13.29
N LEU A 681 -31.73 -10.33 12.09
CA LEU A 681 -30.92 -10.16 10.90
C LEU A 681 -30.88 -8.70 10.45
N ARG A 682 -29.69 -8.11 10.54
CA ARG A 682 -29.42 -6.71 10.16
C ARG A 682 -28.75 -6.58 8.79
N HIS A 683 -27.94 -7.54 8.42
CA HIS A 683 -27.19 -7.52 7.17
C HIS A 683 -27.38 -8.83 6.40
N LEU A 684 -27.88 -8.70 5.16
CA LEU A 684 -27.97 -9.80 4.18
C LEU A 684 -27.11 -9.45 2.97
N GLU A 685 -26.14 -10.32 2.66
CA GLU A 685 -25.28 -10.18 1.49
C GLU A 685 -25.39 -11.41 0.60
N ILE A 686 -25.74 -11.21 -0.67
CA ILE A 686 -25.88 -12.26 -1.69
C ILE A 686 -24.92 -11.95 -2.82
N ARG A 687 -24.00 -12.87 -3.11
CA ARG A 687 -22.97 -12.66 -4.12
C ARG A 687 -22.75 -13.88 -4.99
N ASP A 688 -22.55 -13.66 -6.30
CA ASP A 688 -22.28 -14.72 -7.30
C ASP A 688 -23.33 -15.85 -7.29
N CYS A 689 -24.58 -15.59 -6.87
CA CYS A 689 -25.71 -16.54 -6.89
C CYS A 689 -26.46 -16.39 -8.21
N HIS A 690 -25.94 -17.04 -9.26
CA HIS A 690 -26.44 -16.83 -10.63
C HIS A 690 -27.80 -17.40 -10.88
N SER A 691 -28.26 -18.40 -10.11
CA SER A 691 -29.61 -18.99 -10.26
C SER A 691 -30.71 -18.21 -9.56
N LEU A 692 -30.38 -17.23 -8.73
CA LEU A 692 -31.36 -16.40 -8.01
C LEU A 692 -32.14 -15.52 -9.00
N GLN A 693 -33.46 -15.77 -9.12
CA GLN A 693 -34.33 -15.08 -10.07
C GLN A 693 -35.09 -13.91 -9.45
N SER A 694 -35.48 -14.05 -8.18
CA SER A 694 -36.26 -13.05 -7.48
C SER A 694 -36.00 -13.04 -5.97
N LEU A 695 -36.26 -11.92 -5.33
CA LEU A 695 -36.38 -11.80 -3.89
C LEU A 695 -37.85 -11.98 -3.49
N PRO A 696 -38.17 -12.38 -2.23
CA PRO A 696 -39.56 -12.60 -1.81
C PRO A 696 -40.35 -11.30 -1.80
N GLU A 697 -41.56 -11.30 -2.37
CA GLU A 697 -42.48 -10.14 -2.38
C GLU A 697 -42.96 -9.71 -0.98
N SER A 698 -42.90 -10.64 -0.03
CA SER A 698 -43.20 -10.38 1.39
C SER A 698 -42.27 -11.22 2.26
N GLY A 699 -42.12 -10.84 3.54
CA GLY A 699 -41.41 -11.68 4.51
C GLY A 699 -39.89 -11.44 4.63
N MET A 700 -39.37 -10.39 4.06
CA MET A 700 -38.03 -9.94 4.45
C MET A 700 -38.00 -9.56 5.95
N PRO A 701 -36.92 -9.89 6.69
CA PRO A 701 -36.82 -9.58 8.11
C PRO A 701 -37.04 -8.09 8.40
N SER A 702 -37.94 -7.77 9.33
CA SER A 702 -38.23 -6.39 9.72
C SER A 702 -37.06 -5.68 10.41
N SER A 703 -36.04 -6.43 10.82
CA SER A 703 -34.79 -5.92 11.42
C SER A 703 -33.71 -5.59 10.37
N LEU A 704 -33.92 -5.95 9.10
CA LEU A 704 -32.91 -5.82 8.04
C LEU A 704 -32.60 -4.36 7.74
N SER A 705 -31.39 -3.92 8.03
CA SER A 705 -30.92 -2.55 7.80
C SER A 705 -30.03 -2.41 6.58
N LYS A 706 -29.39 -3.51 6.15
CA LYS A 706 -28.48 -3.50 5.00
C LYS A 706 -28.71 -4.72 4.10
N LEU A 707 -28.93 -4.45 2.82
CA LEU A 707 -29.04 -5.46 1.76
C LEU A 707 -27.97 -5.21 0.70
N THR A 708 -27.17 -6.24 0.41
CA THR A 708 -26.13 -6.19 -0.61
C THR A 708 -26.31 -7.34 -1.59
N ILE A 709 -26.43 -7.04 -2.89
CA ILE A 709 -26.59 -8.01 -3.96
C ILE A 709 -25.50 -7.75 -5.00
N GLN A 710 -24.69 -8.77 -5.28
CA GLN A 710 -23.56 -8.62 -6.20
C GLN A 710 -23.46 -9.81 -7.14
N HIS A 711 -23.20 -9.53 -8.42
CA HIS A 711 -22.95 -10.57 -9.44
C HIS A 711 -24.08 -11.63 -9.57
N CYS A 712 -25.33 -11.23 -9.35
CA CYS A 712 -26.51 -12.10 -9.51
C CYS A 712 -27.14 -11.86 -10.89
N SER A 713 -26.65 -12.59 -11.91
CA SER A 713 -26.99 -12.31 -13.31
C SER A 713 -28.47 -12.59 -13.68
N ASN A 714 -29.16 -13.54 -13.00
CA ASN A 714 -30.55 -13.88 -13.32
C ASN A 714 -31.58 -13.09 -12.49
N LEU A 715 -31.15 -12.26 -11.54
CA LEU A 715 -32.08 -11.43 -10.80
C LEU A 715 -32.66 -10.35 -11.73
N GLN A 716 -34.00 -10.28 -11.87
CA GLN A 716 -34.70 -9.42 -12.82
C GLN A 716 -35.21 -8.12 -12.18
N SER A 717 -35.73 -8.21 -10.95
CA SER A 717 -36.33 -7.10 -10.26
C SER A 717 -36.16 -7.19 -8.74
N LEU A 718 -36.35 -6.06 -8.08
CA LEU A 718 -36.55 -6.01 -6.64
C LEU A 718 -38.06 -6.17 -6.34
N PRO A 719 -38.45 -6.70 -5.16
CA PRO A 719 -39.84 -6.89 -4.80
C PRO A 719 -40.58 -5.57 -4.65
N GLU A 720 -41.82 -5.50 -5.19
CA GLU A 720 -42.64 -4.27 -5.19
C GLU A 720 -43.01 -3.78 -3.76
N SER A 721 -43.28 -4.71 -2.87
CA SER A 721 -43.71 -4.44 -1.48
C SER A 721 -42.83 -5.10 -0.40
N GLY A 722 -41.81 -5.85 -0.82
CA GLY A 722 -41.05 -6.73 0.07
C GLY A 722 -39.86 -6.13 0.79
N LEU A 723 -39.43 -4.91 0.45
CA LEU A 723 -38.33 -4.25 1.15
C LEU A 723 -38.78 -3.71 2.52
N PRO A 724 -38.10 -4.07 3.61
CA PRO A 724 -38.51 -3.69 4.95
C PRO A 724 -38.29 -2.19 5.23
N SER A 725 -39.20 -1.62 6.04
CA SER A 725 -39.13 -0.19 6.45
C SER A 725 -37.93 0.15 7.32
N SER A 726 -37.17 -0.84 7.79
CA SER A 726 -35.91 -0.67 8.54
C SER A 726 -34.69 -0.55 7.62
N LEU A 727 -34.84 -0.81 6.31
CA LEU A 727 -33.72 -0.84 5.37
C LEU A 727 -33.13 0.56 5.19
N SER A 728 -31.89 0.74 5.61
CA SER A 728 -31.14 2.02 5.53
C SER A 728 -30.09 2.04 4.43
N GLU A 729 -29.63 0.87 4.00
CA GLU A 729 -28.62 0.74 2.94
C GLU A 729 -28.96 -0.37 1.96
N LEU A 730 -28.97 -0.02 0.66
CA LEU A 730 -29.13 -0.97 -0.45
C LEU A 730 -27.96 -0.86 -1.40
N ARG A 731 -27.30 -2.00 -1.69
CA ARG A 731 -26.21 -2.11 -2.66
C ARG A 731 -26.52 -3.15 -3.73
N ILE A 732 -26.45 -2.77 -5.00
CA ILE A 732 -26.61 -3.66 -6.15
C ILE A 732 -25.40 -3.45 -7.07
N TRP A 733 -24.62 -4.52 -7.27
CA TRP A 733 -23.41 -4.45 -8.09
C TRP A 733 -23.38 -5.59 -9.12
N ASN A 734 -23.11 -5.22 -10.37
CA ASN A 734 -22.93 -6.17 -11.48
C ASN A 734 -24.06 -7.20 -11.59
N CYS A 735 -25.31 -6.74 -11.55
CA CYS A 735 -26.51 -7.53 -11.77
C CYS A 735 -27.09 -7.13 -13.14
N SER A 736 -26.69 -7.87 -14.19
CA SER A 736 -26.92 -7.48 -15.59
C SER A 736 -28.40 -7.45 -16.00
N ASN A 737 -29.24 -8.28 -15.39
CA ASN A 737 -30.65 -8.44 -15.78
C ASN A 737 -31.63 -7.67 -14.88
N VAL A 738 -31.17 -6.94 -13.87
CA VAL A 738 -32.05 -6.08 -13.07
C VAL A 738 -32.56 -4.93 -13.94
N GLN A 739 -33.87 -4.93 -14.20
CA GLN A 739 -34.56 -4.00 -15.12
C GLN A 739 -35.30 -2.90 -14.41
N SER A 740 -35.76 -3.15 -13.16
CA SER A 740 -36.63 -2.22 -12.45
C SER A 740 -36.33 -2.11 -10.97
N LEU A 741 -36.66 -0.95 -10.42
CA LEU A 741 -36.84 -0.70 -9.00
C LEU A 741 -38.35 -0.77 -8.69
N PRO A 742 -38.76 -0.93 -7.41
CA PRO A 742 -40.17 -0.93 -7.02
C PRO A 742 -40.93 0.31 -7.55
N GLU A 743 -42.07 0.09 -8.19
CA GLU A 743 -42.87 1.22 -8.69
C GLU A 743 -43.42 2.10 -7.56
N SER A 744 -43.72 1.49 -6.39
CA SER A 744 -44.10 2.18 -5.18
C SER A 744 -43.02 3.11 -4.63
N GLY A 745 -41.79 3.02 -5.17
CA GLY A 745 -40.61 3.76 -4.70
C GLY A 745 -39.81 3.02 -3.64
N MET A 746 -38.75 3.64 -3.20
CA MET A 746 -37.88 3.07 -2.16
C MET A 746 -38.41 3.37 -0.77
N PRO A 747 -38.23 2.47 0.22
CA PRO A 747 -38.57 2.75 1.61
C PRO A 747 -37.96 4.10 2.09
N PRO A 748 -38.71 4.92 2.83
CA PRO A 748 -38.23 6.24 3.28
C PRO A 748 -37.05 6.18 4.25
N SER A 749 -36.80 5.01 4.83
CA SER A 749 -35.66 4.73 5.71
C SER A 749 -34.32 4.62 4.97
N ILE A 750 -34.33 4.40 3.64
CA ILE A 750 -33.10 4.28 2.86
C ILE A 750 -32.36 5.62 2.85
N SER A 751 -31.16 5.61 3.43
CA SER A 751 -30.24 6.74 3.44
C SER A 751 -29.10 6.58 2.44
N ASN A 752 -28.77 5.34 2.05
CA ASN A 752 -27.67 5.02 1.16
C ASN A 752 -28.09 4.03 0.08
N LEU A 753 -27.97 4.44 -1.17
CA LEU A 753 -28.23 3.64 -2.36
C LEU A 753 -26.99 3.56 -3.24
N TYR A 754 -26.49 2.34 -3.47
CA TYR A 754 -25.34 2.06 -4.32
C TYR A 754 -25.74 1.12 -5.46
N ILE A 755 -25.70 1.59 -6.69
CA ILE A 755 -25.98 0.78 -7.89
C ILE A 755 -24.83 0.97 -8.87
N SER A 756 -24.21 -0.14 -9.28
CA SER A 756 -23.08 -0.07 -10.20
C SER A 756 -23.04 -1.30 -11.12
N LYS A 757 -22.60 -1.10 -12.36
CA LYS A 757 -22.49 -2.13 -13.39
C LYS A 757 -23.81 -2.89 -13.62
N CYS A 758 -24.94 -2.19 -13.58
CA CYS A 758 -26.27 -2.69 -13.89
C CYS A 758 -26.78 -2.01 -15.17
N PRO A 759 -26.45 -2.53 -16.36
CA PRO A 759 -26.60 -1.82 -17.64
C PRO A 759 -28.06 -1.48 -17.99
N LEU A 760 -29.02 -2.34 -17.61
CA LEU A 760 -30.45 -2.11 -17.88
C LEU A 760 -31.06 -1.08 -16.92
N LEU A 761 -30.58 -1.02 -15.69
CA LEU A 761 -31.09 -0.11 -14.67
C LEU A 761 -30.44 1.28 -14.75
N LYS A 762 -29.19 1.39 -15.20
CA LYS A 762 -28.43 2.64 -15.26
C LYS A 762 -29.13 3.78 -15.99
N PRO A 763 -29.67 3.59 -17.22
CA PRO A 763 -30.34 4.68 -17.95
C PRO A 763 -31.56 5.22 -17.21
N LEU A 764 -32.29 4.35 -16.49
CA LEU A 764 -33.48 4.71 -15.72
C LEU A 764 -33.18 5.52 -14.46
N LEU A 765 -31.92 5.49 -14.01
CA LEU A 765 -31.43 6.18 -12.80
C LEU A 765 -30.61 7.43 -13.13
N GLU A 766 -30.48 7.79 -14.41
CA GLU A 766 -29.67 8.95 -14.81
C GLU A 766 -30.13 10.22 -14.12
N PHE A 767 -29.19 11.00 -13.60
CA PHE A 767 -29.44 12.21 -12.85
C PHE A 767 -30.33 13.19 -13.64
N ASN A 768 -31.48 13.57 -13.06
CA ASN A 768 -32.51 14.47 -13.62
C ASN A 768 -33.11 14.06 -14.97
N LYS A 769 -32.82 12.86 -15.50
CA LYS A 769 -33.32 12.39 -16.80
C LYS A 769 -33.99 11.02 -16.74
N GLY A 770 -33.54 10.14 -15.86
CA GLY A 770 -34.05 8.77 -15.77
C GLY A 770 -35.45 8.69 -15.14
N ASP A 771 -36.27 7.76 -15.58
CA ASP A 771 -37.67 7.59 -15.14
C ASP A 771 -37.78 7.28 -13.63
N TYR A 772 -36.79 6.61 -13.05
CA TYR A 772 -36.75 6.34 -11.59
C TYR A 772 -36.10 7.45 -10.78
N TRP A 773 -35.49 8.47 -11.41
CA TRP A 773 -34.87 9.56 -10.67
C TRP A 773 -35.79 10.23 -9.66
N PRO A 774 -37.05 10.61 -10.00
CA PRO A 774 -37.97 11.21 -9.04
C PRO A 774 -38.26 10.33 -7.82
N LYS A 775 -38.26 9.00 -7.99
CA LYS A 775 -38.55 8.02 -6.93
C LYS A 775 -37.39 7.80 -5.96
N ILE A 776 -36.15 8.07 -6.37
CA ILE A 776 -34.97 7.92 -5.54
C ILE A 776 -34.36 9.25 -5.09
N ALA A 777 -34.77 10.36 -5.68
CA ALA A 777 -34.21 11.68 -5.40
C ALA A 777 -34.36 12.16 -3.94
N HIS A 778 -35.20 11.54 -3.14
CA HIS A 778 -35.32 11.81 -1.70
C HIS A 778 -34.18 11.16 -0.87
N ILE A 779 -33.46 10.17 -1.42
CA ILE A 779 -32.38 9.43 -0.72
C ILE A 779 -31.17 10.34 -0.55
N PRO A 780 -30.63 10.49 0.66
CA PRO A 780 -29.51 11.39 0.93
C PRO A 780 -28.23 11.07 0.15
N THR A 781 -27.89 9.79 0.05
CA THR A 781 -26.65 9.33 -0.58
C THR A 781 -26.96 8.34 -1.71
N ILE A 782 -26.67 8.73 -2.93
CA ILE A 782 -26.88 7.90 -4.13
C ILE A 782 -25.55 7.79 -4.88
N PHE A 783 -25.11 6.57 -5.16
CA PHE A 783 -23.98 6.27 -6.03
C PHE A 783 -24.44 5.39 -7.21
N ILE A 784 -24.17 5.85 -8.42
CA ILE A 784 -24.42 5.10 -9.66
C ILE A 784 -23.08 4.99 -10.39
N ASP A 785 -22.65 3.77 -10.67
CA ASP A 785 -21.33 3.45 -11.27
C ASP A 785 -20.14 4.11 -10.54
N LEU A 786 -20.17 4.10 -9.19
CA LEU A 786 -19.18 4.72 -8.32
C LEU A 786 -19.16 6.25 -8.32
N GLU A 787 -20.11 6.88 -9.04
CA GLU A 787 -20.30 8.33 -9.03
C GLU A 787 -21.39 8.74 -8.03
N SER A 788 -21.09 9.69 -7.17
CA SER A 788 -22.07 10.30 -6.24
C SER A 788 -23.06 11.17 -7.02
N GLN A 789 -24.37 10.89 -6.93
CA GLN A 789 -25.43 11.59 -7.65
C GLN A 789 -25.97 12.79 -6.88
#